data_ddfbf34df8ccfd0bba50e0ff8e12edec
#
_entry.id   ddfbf34df8ccfd0bba50e0ff8e12edec
#
_cell.length_a   1.000
_cell.length_b   1.000
_cell.length_c   1.000
_cell.angle_alpha   90.00
_cell.angle_beta   90.00
_cell.angle_gamma   90.00
#
_symmetry.space_group_name_H-M   'P 1'
#
loop_
_entity.id
_entity.type
_entity.pdbx_description
1 polymer ?
#
loop_
_entity_poly.entity_id
_entity_poly.type
_entity_poly.pdbx_seq_one_letter_code
_entity_poly.pdbx_strand_id
1 'polypeptide(L)'
;MVALFTHRQAVVRGAFLLGLLASAGLIARAVQLPKEVEDPPGKPAKKVIVEDEDPRGTIKKKVVVDDDPVVRPKSELLPGIAPDVRLDELVRAAEETSVASLKALFIKYAVPFDRVVERSGVLQVKPVPVRRPEWPDPVGLTPLDSQGRPQDIRSTRAADIRNVEYFESLVLQEADSLLKQKSDALTPFDRYSAAEKLLAAALRFHEYARDRNIRRGKGWDDTRTTLTERLRSVRLEFLRAAIAANDALRIREISNRLMTAYPKDATVAQEVASAQIGEAERLLRSGAHTDHVRAKELLDDFEARFPTAGSEAARAIRAQLREMAQKAFNRAKEKKAVGDLQTARDELARASALDPTLDGIREMQRELRSGYPILAVGVRQFPVYLSPLLARFDSEKQAVELLFEGLLEEVPELTGAVRYRPGAALTLPRPIAGGREVLLRAFDRDASGRPGFDSHDVVGTVKLLRTRPDTWAAYPLAWLAPEPPAPKDAGLVRVPFGLAHPDPRAVLTFKLLPARWMADNGKAIDDTSFAERPIGTGPFRLYQSIKAEGNQPRELVFVDNPEYGRWRDRTGQPFLREIRFVDISKLDPVEAFRADKLHILPDIPTGDIEKFTAPGSGLASKVQVVTAAVNRRIHMLAVNLDRPVLQNRALRQGISMAIDREEILRDVYRAGKPQFHHAMTGPYPPNSWAAPRGAAATPLFNRDLATARLKAFLATAGGTTEIGIAFQEDDPLARRACEKIKTQLESASRDAPGGQKLLINLDPLPLADLLNRVQVEHSRYDLAYVPFDYPDDWHPLALGAMLDPAAADRGGRNWFKFLSHKTNPHADDHQLGQLLNSLRLYRDVAGQLVPRATEAARLFNECLPFIPLWQLDRHTVVHNSLKVYVDDTPLPVSPSVLNPTTLFQGVARWRIE
;
A
#
# COMPACT_ATOMS: atom_id res chain seq x y z
N MET A 1 23.26 31.29 38.85
CA MET A 1 23.32 31.14 37.36
C MET A 1 21.96 30.74 36.80
N VAL A 2 20.87 31.43 37.20
CA VAL A 2 19.48 31.19 36.80
C VAL A 2 18.72 32.52 36.62
N ALA A 3 19.35 33.53 36.04
CA ALA A 3 18.67 34.84 35.89
C ALA A 3 19.02 35.57 34.59
N LEU A 4 19.41 34.89 33.51
CA LEU A 4 19.77 35.55 32.24
C LEU A 4 19.13 34.94 30.98
N PHE A 5 18.05 34.14 31.12
CA PHE A 5 17.39 33.50 29.96
C PHE A 5 15.95 33.98 29.64
N THR A 6 15.44 35.01 30.34
CA THR A 6 14.02 35.41 30.22
C THR A 6 13.75 36.64 29.35
N HIS A 7 14.77 37.23 28.71
CA HIS A 7 14.57 38.50 27.99
C HIS A 7 14.75 38.48 26.46
N ARG A 8 14.96 37.27 25.86
CA ARG A 8 15.08 37.13 24.40
C ARG A 8 13.88 36.50 23.69
N GLN A 9 12.86 36.06 24.43
CA GLN A 9 11.64 35.48 23.80
C GLN A 9 10.50 36.48 23.55
N ALA A 10 10.57 37.69 24.02
CA ALA A 10 9.47 38.65 23.85
C ALA A 10 9.56 39.49 22.56
N VAL A 11 10.68 39.52 21.86
CA VAL A 11 10.85 40.34 20.63
C VAL A 11 10.55 39.54 19.34
N VAL A 12 10.58 38.20 19.38
CA VAL A 12 10.30 37.37 18.20
C VAL A 12 8.81 37.09 18.04
N ARG A 13 7.98 37.28 19.08
CA ARG A 13 6.52 37.07 18.99
C ARG A 13 5.75 38.26 18.43
N GLY A 14 6.32 39.45 18.33
CA GLY A 14 5.66 40.65 17.78
C GLY A 14 5.68 40.75 16.26
N ALA A 15 6.65 40.11 15.61
CA ALA A 15 6.83 40.21 14.14
C ALA A 15 6.03 39.15 13.35
N PHE A 16 5.54 38.10 14.02
CA PHE A 16 4.80 37.01 13.36
C PHE A 16 3.28 37.24 13.31
N LEU A 17 2.73 38.13 14.13
CA LEU A 17 1.30 38.45 14.13
C LEU A 17 0.90 39.47 13.10
N LEU A 18 1.79 40.29 12.60
CA LEU A 18 1.50 41.31 11.58
C LEU A 18 1.60 40.77 10.15
N GLY A 19 2.21 39.64 9.93
CA GLY A 19 2.29 38.98 8.62
C GLY A 19 1.06 38.12 8.27
N LEU A 20 0.29 37.69 9.26
CA LEU A 20 -0.88 36.82 9.07
C LEU A 20 -2.19 37.60 8.83
N LEU A 21 -2.22 38.88 9.13
CA LEU A 21 -3.42 39.72 8.88
C LEU A 21 -3.44 40.35 7.48
N ALA A 22 -2.33 40.37 6.77
CA ALA A 22 -2.24 40.89 5.40
C ALA A 22 -2.57 39.81 4.32
N SER A 23 -2.53 38.52 4.67
CA SER A 23 -2.85 37.41 3.74
C SER A 23 -4.31 36.94 3.81
N ALA A 24 -5.07 37.32 4.83
CA ALA A 24 -6.48 36.95 4.98
C ALA A 24 -7.45 37.84 4.21
N GLY A 25 -6.99 38.96 3.66
CA GLY A 25 -7.83 39.94 2.94
C GLY A 25 -7.98 39.67 1.43
N LEU A 26 -7.28 38.72 0.85
CA LEU A 26 -7.23 38.53 -0.61
C LEU A 26 -7.86 37.21 -1.13
N ILE A 27 -8.44 36.39 -0.24
CA ILE A 27 -9.06 35.09 -0.63
C ILE A 27 -10.60 35.12 -0.60
N ALA A 28 -11.21 36.25 -0.23
CA ALA A 28 -12.69 36.37 -0.10
C ALA A 28 -13.41 36.85 -1.37
N ARG A 29 -12.81 36.79 -2.55
CA ARG A 29 -13.44 37.23 -3.80
C ARG A 29 -13.15 36.32 -5.00
N ALA A 30 -13.58 35.07 -4.96
CA ALA A 30 -13.82 34.26 -6.17
C ALA A 30 -14.45 32.91 -5.83
N VAL A 31 -15.72 32.82 -5.54
CA VAL A 31 -16.60 31.68 -5.91
C VAL A 31 -18.02 32.18 -5.92
N GLN A 32 -18.49 32.72 -7.04
CA GLN A 32 -19.90 32.70 -7.41
C GLN A 32 -20.06 31.63 -8.50
N LEU A 33 -20.68 30.52 -8.14
CA LEU A 33 -21.16 29.50 -9.08
C LEU A 33 -22.34 30.05 -9.87
N PRO A 34 -22.41 29.82 -11.20
CA PRO A 34 -23.58 30.10 -11.99
C PRO A 34 -24.72 29.16 -11.64
N LYS A 35 -25.93 29.69 -11.55
CA LYS A 35 -27.17 28.94 -11.39
C LYS A 35 -27.42 28.09 -12.62
N GLU A 36 -27.71 26.81 -12.42
CA GLU A 36 -28.24 25.91 -13.44
C GLU A 36 -29.54 26.46 -14.03
N VAL A 37 -29.59 26.47 -15.34
CA VAL A 37 -30.83 26.71 -16.13
C VAL A 37 -31.34 25.32 -16.49
N GLU A 38 -32.55 25.01 -16.02
CA GLU A 38 -33.25 23.78 -16.37
C GLU A 38 -33.74 23.85 -17.82
N ASP A 39 -33.33 22.88 -18.64
CA ASP A 39 -33.93 22.61 -19.95
C ASP A 39 -35.10 21.61 -19.81
N PRO A 40 -36.17 21.79 -20.57
CA PRO A 40 -37.36 20.96 -20.47
C PRO A 40 -37.17 19.57 -21.10
N PRO A 41 -37.89 18.53 -20.63
CA PRO A 41 -37.65 17.14 -20.98
C PRO A 41 -38.07 16.77 -22.40
N GLY A 42 -37.11 16.34 -23.22
CA GLY A 42 -37.35 15.67 -24.48
C GLY A 42 -37.80 14.22 -24.28
N LYS A 43 -38.87 13.83 -24.95
CA LYS A 43 -39.50 12.48 -24.93
C LYS A 43 -38.50 11.39 -25.38
N PRO A 44 -38.48 10.21 -24.75
CA PRO A 44 -37.62 9.11 -25.20
C PRO A 44 -38.28 8.38 -26.42
N ALA A 45 -37.46 8.14 -27.45
CA ALA A 45 -37.80 7.27 -28.54
C ALA A 45 -37.81 5.79 -28.11
N LYS A 46 -38.89 5.08 -28.38
CA LYS A 46 -39.02 3.64 -28.15
C LYS A 46 -38.12 2.83 -29.08
N LYS A 47 -37.22 2.05 -28.60
CA LYS A 47 -36.55 0.98 -29.33
C LYS A 47 -37.46 -0.24 -29.35
N VAL A 48 -37.79 -0.73 -30.54
CA VAL A 48 -38.41 -2.02 -30.76
C VAL A 48 -37.25 -3.01 -31.06
N ILE A 49 -37.12 -4.02 -30.25
CA ILE A 49 -36.23 -5.17 -30.51
C ILE A 49 -37.08 -6.30 -31.06
N VAL A 50 -36.73 -6.81 -32.23
CA VAL A 50 -37.27 -8.04 -32.79
C VAL A 50 -36.19 -9.10 -32.71
N GLU A 51 -36.48 -10.17 -32.02
CA GLU A 51 -35.63 -11.37 -31.94
C GLU A 51 -36.14 -12.40 -32.92
N ASP A 52 -35.29 -12.88 -33.83
CA ASP A 52 -35.51 -14.08 -34.65
C ASP A 52 -34.61 -15.20 -34.18
N GLU A 53 -35.18 -16.31 -33.79
CA GLU A 53 -34.45 -17.52 -33.35
C GLU A 53 -34.23 -18.48 -34.57
N ASP A 54 -32.97 -18.85 -34.80
CA ASP A 54 -32.58 -19.93 -35.71
C ASP A 54 -32.54 -21.26 -34.92
N PRO A 55 -33.05 -22.38 -35.50
CA PRO A 55 -33.21 -23.67 -34.80
C PRO A 55 -31.91 -24.39 -34.38
N ARG A 56 -30.75 -23.74 -34.45
CA ARG A 56 -29.45 -24.31 -34.02
C ARG A 56 -28.74 -23.55 -32.88
N GLY A 57 -29.41 -22.65 -32.23
CA GLY A 57 -28.94 -22.11 -30.93
C GLY A 57 -27.69 -21.21 -30.98
N THR A 58 -27.41 -20.53 -32.11
CA THR A 58 -26.29 -19.60 -32.19
C THR A 58 -26.77 -18.18 -32.53
N ILE A 59 -26.66 -17.26 -31.58
CA ILE A 59 -27.08 -15.87 -31.75
C ILE A 59 -26.00 -15.13 -32.56
N LYS A 60 -26.36 -14.74 -33.81
CA LYS A 60 -25.55 -13.78 -34.59
C LYS A 60 -26.19 -12.40 -34.52
N LYS A 61 -25.50 -11.44 -33.90
CA LYS A 61 -25.88 -10.02 -33.97
C LYS A 61 -25.65 -9.49 -35.37
N LYS A 62 -26.72 -9.06 -36.03
CA LYS A 62 -26.68 -8.34 -37.31
C LYS A 62 -26.77 -6.85 -36.98
N VAL A 63 -25.71 -6.10 -37.31
CA VAL A 63 -25.75 -4.64 -37.28
C VAL A 63 -26.40 -4.20 -38.58
N VAL A 64 -27.57 -3.54 -38.50
CA VAL A 64 -28.21 -2.87 -39.63
C VAL A 64 -27.63 -1.47 -39.70
N VAL A 65 -26.95 -1.17 -40.78
CA VAL A 65 -26.51 0.20 -41.12
C VAL A 65 -27.65 0.80 -41.93
N ASP A 66 -28.29 1.84 -41.41
CA ASP A 66 -29.23 2.65 -42.18
C ASP A 66 -28.44 3.60 -43.09
N ASP A 67 -28.45 3.27 -44.37
CA ASP A 67 -28.04 4.15 -45.45
C ASP A 67 -29.21 5.08 -45.81
N ASP A 68 -29.34 6.20 -45.11
CA ASP A 68 -30.02 7.38 -45.60
C ASP A 68 -29.01 8.50 -45.85
N PRO A 69 -28.92 9.02 -47.09
CA PRO A 69 -28.00 10.10 -47.38
C PRO A 69 -28.56 11.41 -46.83
N VAL A 70 -28.26 11.66 -45.55
CA VAL A 70 -28.40 13.01 -45.03
C VAL A 70 -27.38 13.89 -45.77
N VAL A 71 -27.89 14.62 -46.78
CA VAL A 71 -27.17 15.77 -47.35
C VAL A 71 -26.86 16.73 -46.25
N ARG A 72 -25.69 16.57 -45.65
CA ARG A 72 -25.12 17.62 -44.77
C ARG A 72 -24.77 18.79 -45.68
N PRO A 73 -25.21 20.00 -45.35
CA PRO A 73 -24.67 21.16 -46.01
C PRO A 73 -23.16 21.09 -45.92
N LYS A 74 -22.46 21.39 -47.02
CA LYS A 74 -21.03 21.61 -47.00
C LYS A 74 -20.74 22.76 -46.04
N SER A 75 -20.71 22.44 -44.75
CA SER A 75 -20.17 23.36 -43.76
C SER A 75 -18.71 23.50 -44.12
N GLU A 76 -18.33 24.70 -44.48
CA GLU A 76 -16.94 25.13 -44.63
C GLU A 76 -16.19 24.54 -43.46
N LEU A 77 -15.31 23.59 -43.76
CA LEU A 77 -14.41 23.00 -42.77
C LEU A 77 -13.46 24.10 -42.30
N LEU A 78 -13.83 24.79 -41.24
CA LEU A 78 -12.91 25.66 -40.54
C LEU A 78 -11.72 24.81 -40.08
N PRO A 79 -10.50 24.97 -40.60
CA PRO A 79 -9.35 24.24 -40.12
C PRO A 79 -9.02 24.74 -38.73
N GLY A 80 -9.02 23.89 -37.72
CA GLY A 80 -8.38 24.17 -36.46
C GLY A 80 -9.24 24.28 -35.23
N ILE A 81 -10.29 23.46 -35.06
CA ILE A 81 -10.85 23.19 -33.73
C ILE A 81 -10.24 21.87 -33.24
N ALA A 82 -8.94 21.89 -32.90
CA ALA A 82 -8.39 20.88 -32.05
C ALA A 82 -8.94 21.07 -30.63
N PRO A 83 -9.36 19.99 -29.93
CA PRO A 83 -9.72 20.10 -28.53
C PRO A 83 -8.56 20.72 -27.73
N ASP A 84 -8.84 21.27 -26.55
CA ASP A 84 -7.79 21.80 -25.67
C ASP A 84 -6.95 20.63 -25.15
N VAL A 85 -5.83 20.39 -25.83
CA VAL A 85 -4.88 19.33 -25.50
C VAL A 85 -3.80 19.93 -24.62
N ARG A 86 -3.60 19.34 -23.46
CA ARG A 86 -2.49 19.66 -22.59
C ARG A 86 -1.62 18.41 -22.41
N LEU A 87 -0.33 18.57 -22.55
CA LEU A 87 0.65 17.48 -22.37
C LEU A 87 1.05 17.40 -20.91
N ASP A 88 0.28 16.66 -20.11
CA ASP A 88 0.47 16.56 -18.66
C ASP A 88 1.85 16.07 -18.24
N GLU A 89 2.51 15.28 -19.08
CA GLU A 89 3.89 14.84 -18.83
C GLU A 89 4.89 16.01 -18.86
N LEU A 90 4.70 17.02 -19.69
CA LEU A 90 5.55 18.22 -19.67
C LEU A 90 5.22 19.12 -18.49
N VAL A 91 3.96 19.18 -18.08
CA VAL A 91 3.56 19.88 -16.85
C VAL A 91 4.24 19.25 -15.64
N ARG A 92 4.19 17.92 -15.49
CA ARG A 92 4.89 17.19 -14.44
C ARG A 92 6.40 17.40 -14.51
N ALA A 93 6.99 17.34 -15.71
CA ALA A 93 8.41 17.59 -15.89
C ALA A 93 8.81 19.02 -15.45
N ALA A 94 7.93 20.01 -15.64
CA ALA A 94 8.15 21.37 -15.16
C ALA A 94 8.05 21.49 -13.63
N GLU A 95 7.21 20.66 -12.99
CA GLU A 95 7.07 20.61 -11.54
C GLU A 95 8.25 19.88 -10.88
N GLU A 96 8.75 18.82 -11.53
CA GLU A 96 9.86 18.00 -11.04
C GLU A 96 11.24 18.68 -11.15
N THR A 97 11.42 19.62 -12.10
CA THR A 97 12.73 20.24 -12.31
C THR A 97 12.94 21.46 -11.42
N SER A 98 14.11 21.53 -10.77
CA SER A 98 14.56 22.72 -10.05
C SER A 98 15.21 23.78 -10.97
N VAL A 99 15.47 23.45 -12.23
CA VAL A 99 16.16 24.33 -13.18
C VAL A 99 15.15 25.25 -13.85
N ALA A 100 15.21 26.54 -13.55
CA ALA A 100 14.23 27.53 -14.02
C ALA A 100 14.09 27.60 -15.55
N SER A 101 15.18 27.46 -16.30
CA SER A 101 15.14 27.46 -17.77
C SER A 101 14.42 26.24 -18.34
N LEU A 102 14.62 25.05 -17.77
CA LEU A 102 13.90 23.83 -18.17
C LEU A 102 12.43 23.89 -17.75
N LYS A 103 12.14 24.45 -16.59
CA LYS A 103 10.76 24.67 -16.16
C LYS A 103 9.99 25.55 -17.15
N ALA A 104 10.56 26.69 -17.52
CA ALA A 104 9.99 27.59 -18.50
C ALA A 104 9.80 26.90 -19.86
N LEU A 105 10.77 26.11 -20.29
CA LEU A 105 10.74 25.35 -21.52
C LEU A 105 9.60 24.32 -21.54
N PHE A 106 9.46 23.51 -20.51
CA PHE A 106 8.41 22.52 -20.45
C PHE A 106 7.01 23.16 -20.39
N ILE A 107 6.84 24.25 -19.66
CA ILE A 107 5.59 25.02 -19.62
C ILE A 107 5.25 25.55 -21.01
N LYS A 108 6.24 26.10 -21.76
CA LYS A 108 6.06 26.63 -23.12
C LYS A 108 5.50 25.58 -24.07
N TYR A 109 5.96 24.32 -23.98
CA TYR A 109 5.53 23.24 -24.87
C TYR A 109 4.45 22.32 -24.28
N ALA A 110 3.94 22.62 -23.07
CA ALA A 110 2.88 21.83 -22.44
C ALA A 110 1.54 21.96 -23.17
N VAL A 111 1.29 23.07 -23.86
CA VAL A 111 0.14 23.25 -24.74
C VAL A 111 0.63 23.22 -26.19
N PRO A 112 0.25 22.24 -27.01
CA PRO A 112 0.66 22.16 -28.41
C PRO A 112 0.16 23.35 -29.23
N PHE A 113 1.06 23.93 -30.04
CA PHE A 113 0.76 25.04 -30.93
C PHE A 113 1.52 24.95 -32.22
N ASP A 114 0.95 25.47 -33.31
CA ASP A 114 1.69 25.72 -34.55
C ASP A 114 2.06 27.21 -34.63
N ARG A 115 3.14 27.52 -35.31
CA ARG A 115 3.63 28.89 -35.49
C ARG A 115 3.43 29.30 -36.95
N VAL A 116 2.56 30.26 -37.15
CA VAL A 116 2.26 30.82 -38.49
C VAL A 116 2.99 32.14 -38.66
N VAL A 117 3.83 32.25 -39.70
CA VAL A 117 4.57 33.45 -40.04
C VAL A 117 3.79 34.16 -41.13
N GLU A 118 3.16 35.28 -40.79
CA GLU A 118 2.47 36.18 -41.71
C GLU A 118 3.39 37.33 -42.16
N ARG A 119 2.92 38.13 -43.13
CA ARG A 119 3.58 39.39 -43.48
C ARG A 119 3.61 40.42 -42.34
N SER A 120 2.62 40.35 -41.49
CA SER A 120 2.38 41.25 -40.36
C SER A 120 3.09 40.83 -39.07
N GLY A 121 3.65 39.58 -38.99
CA GLY A 121 4.30 39.07 -37.81
C GLY A 121 4.17 37.54 -37.62
N VAL A 122 4.50 37.07 -36.43
CA VAL A 122 4.44 35.66 -36.07
C VAL A 122 3.29 35.45 -35.13
N LEU A 123 2.44 34.43 -35.40
CA LEU A 123 1.26 34.09 -34.65
C LEU A 123 1.37 32.65 -34.16
N GLN A 124 1.13 32.41 -32.87
CA GLN A 124 0.93 31.08 -32.32
C GLN A 124 -0.55 30.72 -32.45
N VAL A 125 -0.85 29.54 -32.96
CA VAL A 125 -2.22 29.09 -33.22
C VAL A 125 -2.40 27.66 -32.70
N LYS A 126 -3.67 27.27 -32.44
CA LYS A 126 -4.00 25.87 -32.21
C LYS A 126 -3.47 25.00 -33.35
N PRO A 127 -3.10 23.71 -33.06
CA PRO A 127 -2.56 22.81 -34.10
C PRO A 127 -3.52 22.71 -35.31
N VAL A 128 -3.01 23.00 -36.49
CA VAL A 128 -3.80 22.96 -37.72
C VAL A 128 -3.94 21.54 -38.25
N PRO A 129 -5.15 21.14 -38.73
CA PRO A 129 -5.42 19.74 -39.09
C PRO A 129 -4.79 19.27 -40.40
N VAL A 130 -4.55 20.18 -41.31
CA VAL A 130 -4.06 19.88 -42.69
C VAL A 130 -2.80 20.65 -42.95
N ARG A 131 -1.81 20.02 -43.63
CA ARG A 131 -0.58 20.68 -44.05
C ARG A 131 -0.82 21.60 -45.27
N ARG A 132 -0.05 22.69 -45.35
CA ARG A 132 0.02 23.50 -46.57
C ARG A 132 0.62 22.65 -47.72
N PRO A 133 0.11 22.72 -49.00
CA PRO A 133 -0.79 23.74 -49.56
C PRO A 133 -2.30 23.38 -49.51
N GLU A 134 -2.72 22.34 -48.81
CA GLU A 134 -4.09 21.86 -48.80
C GLU A 134 -5.04 22.78 -47.96
N TRP A 135 -4.63 23.99 -47.67
CA TRP A 135 -5.42 24.93 -46.88
C TRP A 135 -6.50 25.62 -47.71
N PRO A 136 -7.69 25.85 -47.14
CA PRO A 136 -8.71 26.68 -47.78
C PRO A 136 -8.24 28.15 -47.85
N ASP A 137 -8.82 28.95 -48.74
CA ASP A 137 -8.57 30.39 -48.81
C ASP A 137 -9.92 31.13 -48.71
N PRO A 138 -10.19 31.87 -47.65
CA PRO A 138 -9.31 32.14 -46.52
C PRO A 138 -9.19 31.03 -45.51
N VAL A 139 -8.08 31.03 -44.75
CA VAL A 139 -7.80 30.09 -43.64
C VAL A 139 -8.32 30.65 -42.34
N GLY A 140 -9.12 29.89 -41.61
CA GLY A 140 -9.49 30.18 -40.24
C GLY A 140 -8.41 29.68 -39.26
N LEU A 141 -7.80 30.56 -38.48
CA LEU A 141 -6.79 30.23 -37.49
C LEU A 141 -7.31 30.63 -36.10
N THR A 142 -7.04 29.78 -35.09
CA THR A 142 -7.37 30.09 -33.69
C THR A 142 -6.09 30.54 -32.98
N PRO A 143 -5.85 31.85 -32.77
CA PRO A 143 -4.71 32.33 -32.05
C PRO A 143 -4.67 31.86 -30.60
N LEU A 144 -3.47 31.77 -30.04
CA LEU A 144 -3.26 31.50 -28.62
C LEU A 144 -2.65 32.75 -27.96
N ASP A 145 -3.11 33.06 -26.73
CA ASP A 145 -2.52 34.12 -25.94
C ASP A 145 -1.15 33.68 -25.35
N SER A 146 -0.50 34.55 -24.62
CA SER A 146 0.80 34.26 -23.96
C SER A 146 0.73 33.16 -22.91
N GLN A 147 -0.47 32.74 -22.49
CA GLN A 147 -0.72 31.64 -21.56
C GLN A 147 -1.21 30.36 -22.27
N GLY A 148 -1.22 30.36 -23.61
CA GLY A 148 -1.68 29.22 -24.42
C GLY A 148 -3.21 29.07 -24.45
N ARG A 149 -4.00 30.08 -24.06
CA ARG A 149 -5.46 30.04 -24.12
C ARG A 149 -5.96 30.49 -25.48
N PRO A 150 -6.95 29.78 -26.05
CA PRO A 150 -7.49 30.12 -27.37
C PRO A 150 -8.23 31.47 -27.37
N GLN A 151 -8.04 32.19 -28.45
CA GLN A 151 -8.73 33.43 -28.78
C GLN A 151 -9.76 33.22 -29.90
N ASP A 152 -10.47 34.25 -30.30
CA ASP A 152 -11.42 34.20 -31.39
C ASP A 152 -10.76 33.82 -32.71
N ILE A 153 -11.50 33.09 -33.57
CA ILE A 153 -11.00 32.59 -34.84
C ILE A 153 -10.70 33.79 -35.76
N ARG A 154 -9.49 33.88 -36.25
CA ARG A 154 -9.02 34.88 -37.20
C ARG A 154 -9.00 34.30 -38.60
N SER A 155 -9.63 34.95 -39.55
CA SER A 155 -9.60 34.60 -40.96
C SER A 155 -8.42 35.31 -41.62
N THR A 156 -7.52 34.56 -42.30
CA THR A 156 -6.33 35.05 -42.98
C THR A 156 -6.25 34.46 -44.38
N ARG A 157 -5.85 35.27 -45.39
CA ARG A 157 -5.64 34.74 -46.73
C ARG A 157 -4.41 33.85 -46.81
N ALA A 158 -4.49 32.70 -47.42
CA ALA A 158 -3.39 31.77 -47.56
C ALA A 158 -2.14 32.41 -48.19
N ALA A 159 -2.31 33.41 -49.07
CA ALA A 159 -1.23 34.19 -49.71
C ALA A 159 -0.46 35.11 -48.74
N ASP A 160 -1.06 35.50 -47.61
CA ASP A 160 -0.41 36.36 -46.62
C ASP A 160 0.47 35.57 -45.64
N ILE A 161 0.32 34.25 -45.62
CA ILE A 161 1.10 33.34 -44.81
C ILE A 161 2.39 32.96 -45.54
N ARG A 162 3.56 33.40 -44.98
CA ARG A 162 4.88 33.10 -45.54
C ARG A 162 5.34 31.68 -45.21
N ASN A 163 5.20 31.26 -43.94
CA ASN A 163 5.65 29.98 -43.47
C ASN A 163 4.74 29.44 -42.35
N VAL A 164 4.75 28.13 -42.17
CA VAL A 164 4.09 27.44 -41.09
C VAL A 164 5.07 26.45 -40.46
N GLU A 165 5.32 26.62 -39.19
CA GLU A 165 6.15 25.69 -38.40
C GLU A 165 5.22 24.91 -37.48
N TYR A 166 5.14 23.64 -37.71
CA TYR A 166 4.26 22.75 -36.97
C TYR A 166 4.87 22.36 -35.59
N PHE A 167 4.04 22.14 -34.60
CA PHE A 167 4.44 21.82 -33.22
C PHE A 167 5.53 20.75 -33.15
N GLU A 168 5.36 19.66 -33.91
CA GLU A 168 6.31 18.55 -33.95
C GLU A 168 7.68 19.01 -34.46
N SER A 169 7.71 19.89 -35.47
CA SER A 169 8.95 20.46 -36.02
C SER A 169 9.59 21.48 -35.06
N LEU A 170 8.78 22.28 -34.39
CA LEU A 170 9.26 23.23 -33.38
C LEU A 170 9.92 22.50 -32.21
N VAL A 171 9.29 21.41 -31.71
CA VAL A 171 9.85 20.59 -30.62
C VAL A 171 11.13 19.89 -31.05
N LEU A 172 11.18 19.40 -32.31
CA LEU A 172 12.40 18.80 -32.88
C LEU A 172 13.58 19.79 -32.89
N GLN A 173 13.33 21.00 -33.39
CA GLN A 173 14.35 22.07 -33.41
C GLN A 173 14.80 22.48 -32.02
N GLU A 174 13.87 22.58 -31.06
CA GLU A 174 14.18 22.92 -29.69
C GLU A 174 15.02 21.83 -29.00
N ALA A 175 14.65 20.56 -29.17
CA ALA A 175 15.41 19.43 -28.67
C ALA A 175 16.86 19.42 -29.25
N ASP A 176 17.01 19.66 -30.56
CA ASP A 176 18.34 19.76 -31.21
C ASP A 176 19.13 20.96 -30.71
N SER A 177 18.46 22.07 -30.45
CA SER A 177 19.09 23.29 -29.89
C SER A 177 19.62 23.02 -28.48
N LEU A 178 18.81 22.39 -27.62
CA LEU A 178 19.23 21.99 -26.26
C LEU A 178 20.50 21.14 -26.26
N LEU A 179 20.56 20.16 -27.18
CA LEU A 179 21.70 19.24 -27.25
C LEU A 179 22.98 19.94 -27.75
N LYS A 180 22.87 20.99 -28.58
CA LYS A 180 24.00 21.79 -29.08
C LYS A 180 24.45 22.88 -28.11
N GLN A 181 23.63 23.26 -27.15
CA GLN A 181 23.93 24.31 -26.18
C GLN A 181 25.13 23.93 -25.30
N LYS A 182 26.17 24.74 -25.30
CA LYS A 182 27.30 24.70 -24.35
C LYS A 182 27.00 25.73 -23.24
N SER A 183 26.15 25.40 -22.31
CA SER A 183 25.81 26.29 -21.18
C SER A 183 26.26 25.64 -19.87
N ASP A 184 26.93 26.42 -19.02
CA ASP A 184 27.31 25.95 -17.68
C ASP A 184 26.11 25.78 -16.73
N ALA A 185 24.94 26.31 -17.10
CA ALA A 185 23.70 26.20 -16.32
C ALA A 185 22.99 24.84 -16.44
N LEU A 186 23.32 24.01 -17.45
CA LEU A 186 22.69 22.70 -17.69
C LEU A 186 23.77 21.64 -17.83
N THR A 187 23.65 20.58 -17.03
CA THR A 187 24.50 19.40 -17.21
C THR A 187 24.19 18.70 -18.55
N PRO A 188 25.12 17.95 -19.13
CA PRO A 188 24.81 17.11 -20.31
C PRO A 188 23.55 16.24 -20.07
N PHE A 189 23.39 15.69 -18.89
CA PHE A 189 22.28 14.83 -18.54
C PHE A 189 20.94 15.56 -18.48
N ASP A 190 20.92 16.80 -17.98
CA ASP A 190 19.72 17.64 -17.99
C ASP A 190 19.27 17.91 -19.43
N ARG A 191 20.21 18.15 -20.33
CA ARG A 191 19.93 18.39 -21.75
C ARG A 191 19.37 17.17 -22.45
N TYR A 192 19.97 15.98 -22.24
CA TYR A 192 19.45 14.73 -22.82
C TYR A 192 18.08 14.38 -22.27
N SER A 193 17.89 14.49 -20.95
CA SER A 193 16.60 14.22 -20.29
C SER A 193 15.51 15.18 -20.79
N ALA A 194 15.82 16.46 -20.94
CA ALA A 194 14.86 17.44 -21.44
C ALA A 194 14.52 17.22 -22.92
N ALA A 195 15.51 16.94 -23.76
CA ALA A 195 15.28 16.63 -25.17
C ALA A 195 14.44 15.35 -25.35
N GLU A 196 14.72 14.30 -24.56
CA GLU A 196 13.94 13.07 -24.56
C GLU A 196 12.48 13.32 -24.18
N LYS A 197 12.23 14.06 -23.08
CA LYS A 197 10.87 14.38 -22.61
C LYS A 197 10.10 15.18 -23.66
N LEU A 198 10.71 16.17 -24.28
CA LEU A 198 10.10 16.96 -25.35
C LEU A 198 9.74 16.12 -26.56
N LEU A 199 10.67 15.32 -27.09
CA LEU A 199 10.44 14.46 -28.25
C LEU A 199 9.39 13.38 -27.98
N ALA A 200 9.40 12.78 -26.79
CA ALA A 200 8.41 11.79 -26.38
C ALA A 200 7.02 12.42 -26.28
N ALA A 201 6.90 13.64 -25.77
CA ALA A 201 5.65 14.38 -25.69
C ALA A 201 5.13 14.76 -27.10
N ALA A 202 6.02 15.22 -27.99
CA ALA A 202 5.65 15.52 -29.37
C ALA A 202 5.18 14.27 -30.14
N LEU A 203 5.82 13.12 -29.92
CA LEU A 203 5.42 11.85 -30.56
C LEU A 203 4.05 11.41 -30.05
N ARG A 204 3.79 11.49 -28.75
CA ARG A 204 2.47 11.16 -28.15
C ARG A 204 1.38 12.11 -28.65
N PHE A 205 1.67 13.41 -28.71
CA PHE A 205 0.74 14.36 -29.31
C PHE A 205 0.43 14.01 -30.75
N HIS A 206 1.46 13.70 -31.54
CA HIS A 206 1.30 13.32 -32.93
C HIS A 206 0.41 12.07 -33.10
N GLU A 207 0.63 11.01 -32.30
CA GLU A 207 -0.19 9.79 -32.29
C GLU A 207 -1.64 10.09 -31.87
N TYR A 208 -1.84 10.84 -30.78
CA TYR A 208 -3.15 11.29 -30.35
C TYR A 208 -3.88 12.10 -31.41
N ALA A 209 -3.17 13.03 -32.06
CA ALA A 209 -3.73 13.90 -33.09
C ALA A 209 -4.13 13.11 -34.34
N ARG A 210 -3.38 12.07 -34.70
CA ARG A 210 -3.70 11.17 -35.81
C ARG A 210 -4.94 10.33 -35.49
N ASP A 211 -4.99 9.69 -34.34
CA ASP A 211 -6.09 8.79 -33.93
C ASP A 211 -7.44 9.52 -33.84
N ARG A 212 -7.42 10.83 -33.56
CA ARG A 212 -8.60 11.69 -33.50
C ARG A 212 -8.83 12.53 -34.75
N ASN A 213 -8.13 12.24 -35.84
CA ASN A 213 -8.22 13.02 -37.07
C ASN A 213 -7.91 14.53 -36.91
N ILE A 214 -7.17 14.93 -35.87
CA ILE A 214 -6.70 16.31 -35.68
C ILE A 214 -5.58 16.61 -36.66
N ARG A 215 -4.68 15.65 -36.93
CA ARG A 215 -3.66 15.68 -37.99
C ARG A 215 -4.05 14.68 -39.09
N ARG A 216 -4.32 15.14 -40.32
CA ARG A 216 -4.77 14.32 -41.46
C ARG A 216 -4.09 14.73 -42.74
N GLY A 217 -3.98 13.82 -43.72
CA GLY A 217 -3.35 14.06 -45.02
C GLY A 217 -1.91 13.55 -45.12
N LYS A 218 -1.40 13.54 -46.35
CA LYS A 218 -0.05 13.05 -46.65
C LYS A 218 1.03 13.87 -45.95
N GLY A 219 2.13 13.23 -45.57
CA GLY A 219 3.31 13.86 -44.96
C GLY A 219 3.31 13.86 -43.41
N TRP A 220 2.25 13.43 -42.74
CA TRP A 220 2.29 13.26 -41.29
C TRP A 220 2.97 11.96 -40.87
N ASP A 221 2.94 10.91 -41.68
CA ASP A 221 3.66 9.66 -41.42
C ASP A 221 5.19 9.86 -41.42
N ASP A 222 5.70 10.71 -42.33
CA ASP A 222 7.12 11.10 -42.36
C ASP A 222 7.54 11.82 -41.06
N THR A 223 6.64 12.66 -40.50
CA THR A 223 6.89 13.36 -39.24
C THR A 223 6.97 12.39 -38.07
N ARG A 224 6.12 11.37 -38.05
CA ARG A 224 6.16 10.30 -37.03
C ARG A 224 7.48 9.56 -37.07
N THR A 225 7.89 9.17 -38.25
CA THR A 225 9.16 8.47 -38.49
C THR A 225 10.33 9.32 -38.00
N THR A 226 10.38 10.60 -38.39
CA THR A 226 11.45 11.55 -38.00
C THR A 226 11.52 11.73 -36.48
N LEU A 227 10.37 11.90 -35.79
CA LEU A 227 10.32 12.02 -34.34
C LEU A 227 10.78 10.72 -33.63
N THR A 228 10.34 9.57 -34.15
CA THR A 228 10.71 8.25 -33.60
C THR A 228 12.21 8.00 -33.74
N GLU A 229 12.78 8.26 -34.92
CA GLU A 229 14.21 8.10 -35.18
C GLU A 229 15.04 9.08 -34.33
N ARG A 230 14.60 10.32 -34.21
CA ARG A 230 15.34 11.33 -33.41
C ARG A 230 15.28 11.00 -31.93
N LEU A 231 14.11 10.59 -31.40
CA LEU A 231 13.97 10.13 -30.03
C LEU A 231 14.88 8.92 -29.75
N ARG A 232 14.91 7.97 -30.66
CA ARG A 232 15.83 6.83 -30.62
C ARG A 232 17.30 7.27 -30.55
N SER A 233 17.72 8.18 -31.46
CA SER A 233 19.08 8.72 -31.50
C SER A 233 19.45 9.43 -30.19
N VAL A 234 18.59 10.29 -29.69
CA VAL A 234 18.78 10.99 -28.41
C VAL A 234 18.97 10.04 -27.26
N ARG A 235 18.16 8.97 -27.17
CA ARG A 235 18.31 7.93 -26.16
C ARG A 235 19.63 7.17 -26.25
N LEU A 236 20.09 6.86 -27.47
CA LEU A 236 21.39 6.24 -27.68
C LEU A 236 22.55 7.20 -27.33
N GLU A 237 22.46 8.46 -27.70
CA GLU A 237 23.42 9.49 -27.30
C GLU A 237 23.46 9.66 -25.78
N PHE A 238 22.30 9.64 -25.13
CA PHE A 238 22.17 9.69 -23.67
C PHE A 238 22.82 8.47 -22.99
N LEU A 239 22.61 7.25 -23.52
CA LEU A 239 23.27 6.04 -23.04
C LEU A 239 24.79 6.17 -23.14
N ARG A 240 25.31 6.61 -24.28
CA ARG A 240 26.75 6.81 -24.49
C ARG A 240 27.33 7.87 -23.53
N ALA A 241 26.60 8.94 -23.28
CA ALA A 241 26.99 9.96 -22.29
C ALA A 241 27.02 9.40 -20.86
N ALA A 242 26.06 8.56 -20.50
CA ALA A 242 26.02 7.88 -19.21
C ALA A 242 27.17 6.87 -19.04
N ILE A 243 27.54 6.13 -20.11
CA ILE A 243 28.70 5.25 -20.13
C ILE A 243 29.98 6.05 -19.94
N ALA A 244 30.17 7.15 -20.68
CA ALA A 244 31.36 8.01 -20.57
C ALA A 244 31.50 8.63 -19.16
N ALA A 245 30.39 8.89 -18.47
CA ALA A 245 30.37 9.40 -17.10
C ALA A 245 30.45 8.32 -16.03
N ASN A 246 30.48 7.03 -16.41
CA ASN A 246 30.42 5.88 -15.49
C ASN A 246 29.19 5.90 -14.54
N ASP A 247 28.03 6.38 -15.01
CA ASP A 247 26.82 6.48 -14.25
C ASP A 247 25.96 5.20 -14.39
N ALA A 248 26.23 4.21 -13.57
CA ALA A 248 25.60 2.89 -13.60
C ALA A 248 24.07 2.95 -13.51
N LEU A 249 23.53 3.89 -12.73
CA LEU A 249 22.09 4.04 -12.57
C LEU A 249 21.45 4.49 -13.90
N ARG A 250 22.00 5.52 -14.51
CA ARG A 250 21.51 6.03 -15.78
C ARG A 250 21.70 5.04 -16.92
N ILE A 251 22.83 4.33 -16.95
CA ILE A 251 23.07 3.25 -17.93
C ILE A 251 21.92 2.25 -17.87
N ARG A 252 21.57 1.77 -16.69
CA ARG A 252 20.48 0.80 -16.47
C ARG A 252 19.12 1.38 -16.89
N GLU A 253 18.79 2.57 -16.43
CA GLU A 253 17.51 3.22 -16.69
C GLU A 253 17.29 3.47 -18.19
N ILE A 254 18.30 4.02 -18.86
CA ILE A 254 18.24 4.32 -20.30
C ILE A 254 18.21 3.03 -21.11
N SER A 255 18.99 2.01 -20.72
CA SER A 255 19.01 0.69 -21.37
C SER A 255 17.62 0.05 -21.31
N ASN A 256 16.95 0.09 -20.16
CA ASN A 256 15.60 -0.43 -20.01
C ASN A 256 14.60 0.32 -20.90
N ARG A 257 14.67 1.65 -20.93
CA ARG A 257 13.81 2.46 -21.81
C ARG A 257 14.03 2.17 -23.29
N LEU A 258 15.29 2.00 -23.71
CA LEU A 258 15.63 1.65 -25.08
C LEU A 258 15.09 0.28 -25.48
N MET A 259 15.31 -0.75 -24.64
CA MET A 259 14.85 -2.11 -24.93
C MET A 259 13.33 -2.24 -24.91
N THR A 260 12.64 -1.49 -24.03
CA THR A 260 11.17 -1.45 -24.00
C THR A 260 10.59 -0.78 -25.24
N ALA A 261 11.20 0.34 -25.69
CA ALA A 261 10.70 1.10 -26.82
C ALA A 261 11.07 0.48 -28.18
N TYR A 262 12.22 -0.19 -28.28
CA TYR A 262 12.79 -0.70 -29.54
C TYR A 262 13.25 -2.18 -29.41
N PRO A 263 12.35 -3.11 -29.04
CA PRO A 263 12.73 -4.49 -28.67
C PRO A 263 13.31 -5.32 -29.83
N LYS A 264 13.09 -4.89 -31.09
CA LYS A 264 13.55 -5.58 -32.30
C LYS A 264 14.68 -4.84 -33.03
N ASP A 265 15.19 -3.75 -32.50
CA ASP A 265 16.22 -2.95 -33.12
C ASP A 265 17.61 -3.51 -32.79
N ALA A 266 18.28 -4.06 -33.80
CA ALA A 266 19.59 -4.70 -33.64
C ALA A 266 20.67 -3.70 -33.14
N THR A 267 20.63 -2.43 -33.55
CA THR A 267 21.59 -1.41 -33.11
C THR A 267 21.40 -1.07 -31.65
N VAL A 268 20.14 -0.91 -31.23
CA VAL A 268 19.80 -0.67 -29.82
C VAL A 268 20.24 -1.88 -28.97
N ALA A 269 19.92 -3.08 -29.41
CA ALA A 269 20.31 -4.31 -28.72
C ALA A 269 21.84 -4.40 -28.55
N GLN A 270 22.60 -4.11 -29.60
CA GLN A 270 24.06 -4.14 -29.57
C GLN A 270 24.65 -3.08 -28.60
N GLU A 271 24.18 -1.83 -28.66
CA GLU A 271 24.66 -0.74 -27.79
C GLU A 271 24.34 -1.04 -26.30
N VAL A 272 23.12 -1.51 -26.02
CA VAL A 272 22.72 -1.90 -24.66
C VAL A 272 23.54 -3.09 -24.17
N ALA A 273 23.73 -4.12 -25.00
CA ALA A 273 24.57 -5.27 -24.67
C ALA A 273 26.00 -4.84 -24.33
N SER A 274 26.60 -3.99 -25.15
CA SER A 274 27.96 -3.48 -24.92
C SER A 274 28.06 -2.65 -23.64
N ALA A 275 27.04 -1.83 -23.36
CA ALA A 275 26.96 -1.05 -22.12
C ALA A 275 26.89 -1.93 -20.87
N GLN A 276 26.07 -2.98 -20.88
CA GLN A 276 25.92 -3.90 -19.76
C GLN A 276 27.21 -4.70 -19.49
N ILE A 277 27.86 -5.21 -20.53
CA ILE A 277 29.12 -5.93 -20.41
C ILE A 277 30.23 -5.00 -19.90
N GLY A 278 30.37 -3.81 -20.46
CA GLY A 278 31.38 -2.84 -20.02
C GLY A 278 31.20 -2.41 -18.56
N GLU A 279 29.96 -2.27 -18.09
CA GLU A 279 29.68 -1.97 -16.68
C GLU A 279 29.98 -3.17 -15.77
N ALA A 280 29.66 -4.40 -16.21
CA ALA A 280 30.00 -5.61 -15.47
C ALA A 280 31.51 -5.77 -15.31
N GLU A 281 32.30 -5.52 -16.37
CA GLU A 281 33.78 -5.53 -16.31
C GLU A 281 34.33 -4.45 -15.35
N ARG A 282 33.74 -3.27 -15.37
CA ARG A 282 34.13 -2.19 -14.47
C ARG A 282 33.89 -2.56 -13.01
N LEU A 283 32.72 -3.14 -12.71
CA LEU A 283 32.37 -3.61 -11.35
C LEU A 283 33.30 -4.73 -10.87
N LEU A 284 33.72 -5.63 -11.74
CA LEU A 284 34.70 -6.66 -11.36
C LEU A 284 36.07 -6.08 -10.96
N ARG A 285 36.47 -4.96 -11.59
CA ARG A 285 37.74 -4.28 -11.29
C ARG A 285 37.74 -3.51 -9.99
N SER A 286 36.59 -3.22 -9.39
CA SER A 286 36.50 -2.44 -8.15
C SER A 286 37.06 -3.16 -6.91
N GLY A 287 37.13 -4.51 -6.94
CA GLY A 287 37.58 -5.34 -5.83
C GLY A 287 36.58 -5.50 -4.67
N ALA A 288 35.47 -4.75 -4.66
CA ALA A 288 34.43 -4.86 -3.67
C ALA A 288 33.48 -6.03 -3.95
N HIS A 289 33.20 -6.86 -2.95
CA HIS A 289 32.32 -8.02 -3.12
C HIS A 289 30.90 -7.62 -3.61
N THR A 290 30.36 -6.54 -3.11
CA THR A 290 29.07 -5.98 -3.56
C THR A 290 29.05 -5.65 -5.05
N ASP A 291 30.16 -5.15 -5.57
CA ASP A 291 30.28 -4.83 -6.98
C ASP A 291 30.42 -6.09 -7.83
N HIS A 292 31.09 -7.12 -7.32
CA HIS A 292 31.16 -8.42 -8.00
C HIS A 292 29.77 -9.08 -8.09
N VAL A 293 28.95 -8.98 -7.04
CA VAL A 293 27.56 -9.47 -7.08
C VAL A 293 26.74 -8.69 -8.12
N ARG A 294 26.89 -7.36 -8.16
CA ARG A 294 26.25 -6.52 -9.19
C ARG A 294 26.71 -6.87 -10.60
N ALA A 295 28.00 -7.17 -10.78
CA ALA A 295 28.53 -7.63 -12.07
C ALA A 295 27.87 -8.92 -12.52
N LYS A 296 27.69 -9.88 -11.59
CA LYS A 296 26.96 -11.13 -11.84
C LYS A 296 25.51 -10.86 -12.26
N GLU A 297 24.80 -10.00 -11.53
CA GLU A 297 23.40 -9.66 -11.81
C GLU A 297 23.22 -9.00 -13.18
N LEU A 298 24.13 -8.11 -13.56
CA LEU A 298 24.16 -7.52 -14.91
C LEU A 298 24.40 -8.58 -15.98
N LEU A 299 25.27 -9.53 -15.70
CA LEU A 299 25.56 -10.63 -16.61
C LEU A 299 24.36 -11.58 -16.76
N ASP A 300 23.68 -11.92 -15.68
CA ASP A 300 22.46 -12.74 -15.70
C ASP A 300 21.35 -12.06 -16.50
N ASP A 301 21.16 -10.76 -16.30
CA ASP A 301 20.22 -9.95 -17.09
C ASP A 301 20.61 -9.89 -18.57
N PHE A 302 21.90 -9.75 -18.86
CA PHE A 302 22.43 -9.80 -20.23
C PHE A 302 22.14 -11.14 -20.90
N GLU A 303 22.47 -12.26 -20.25
CA GLU A 303 22.26 -13.61 -20.80
C GLU A 303 20.76 -13.92 -21.00
N ALA A 304 19.90 -13.43 -20.11
CA ALA A 304 18.45 -13.58 -20.25
C ALA A 304 17.87 -12.77 -21.42
N ARG A 305 18.40 -11.57 -21.67
CA ARG A 305 17.93 -10.68 -22.74
C ARG A 305 18.53 -11.00 -24.11
N PHE A 306 19.76 -11.50 -24.12
CA PHE A 306 20.53 -11.74 -25.34
C PHE A 306 21.02 -13.21 -25.42
N PRO A 307 20.12 -14.21 -25.40
CA PRO A 307 20.50 -15.63 -25.30
C PRO A 307 21.36 -16.13 -26.47
N THR A 308 21.31 -15.44 -27.60
CA THR A 308 22.12 -15.76 -28.80
C THR A 308 23.41 -14.94 -28.91
N ALA A 309 23.55 -13.90 -28.08
CA ALA A 309 24.71 -13.00 -28.12
C ALA A 309 25.85 -13.47 -27.19
N GLY A 310 26.21 -14.76 -27.21
CA GLY A 310 27.30 -15.33 -26.42
C GLY A 310 28.62 -14.59 -26.68
N SER A 311 28.80 -13.41 -26.03
CA SER A 311 30.06 -12.67 -26.20
C SER A 311 31.19 -13.37 -25.44
N GLU A 312 32.38 -13.38 -26.00
CA GLU A 312 33.59 -13.89 -25.34
C GLU A 312 33.82 -13.16 -24.01
N ALA A 313 33.55 -11.84 -23.97
CA ALA A 313 33.62 -11.03 -22.76
C ALA A 313 32.65 -11.50 -21.65
N ALA A 314 31.41 -11.82 -22.00
CA ALA A 314 30.45 -12.35 -21.02
C ALA A 314 30.93 -13.67 -20.42
N ARG A 315 31.47 -14.58 -21.25
CA ARG A 315 32.04 -15.85 -20.78
C ARG A 315 33.26 -15.63 -19.88
N ALA A 316 34.13 -14.68 -20.22
CA ALA A 316 35.29 -14.33 -19.42
C ALA A 316 34.87 -13.77 -18.03
N ILE A 317 33.86 -12.89 -17.97
CA ILE A 317 33.30 -12.39 -16.73
C ILE A 317 32.74 -13.54 -15.88
N ARG A 318 31.96 -14.44 -16.49
CA ARG A 318 31.40 -15.62 -15.79
C ARG A 318 32.49 -16.51 -15.21
N ALA A 319 33.56 -16.76 -15.95
CA ALA A 319 34.70 -17.53 -15.49
C ALA A 319 35.41 -16.89 -14.29
N GLN A 320 35.64 -15.58 -14.32
CA GLN A 320 36.21 -14.84 -13.18
C GLN A 320 35.32 -14.89 -11.94
N LEU A 321 34.02 -14.67 -12.10
CA LEU A 321 33.06 -14.77 -11.00
C LEU A 321 33.06 -16.17 -10.39
N ARG A 322 33.11 -17.23 -11.22
CA ARG A 322 33.18 -18.62 -10.74
C ARG A 322 34.51 -18.92 -10.03
N GLU A 323 35.61 -18.38 -10.48
CA GLU A 323 36.91 -18.50 -9.81
C GLU A 323 36.86 -17.82 -8.42
N MET A 324 36.31 -16.61 -8.33
CA MET A 324 36.13 -15.89 -7.06
C MET A 324 35.20 -16.65 -6.10
N ALA A 325 34.13 -17.24 -6.62
CA ALA A 325 33.21 -18.07 -5.86
C ALA A 325 33.92 -19.33 -5.32
N GLN A 326 34.72 -19.99 -6.14
CA GLN A 326 35.49 -21.17 -5.73
C GLN A 326 36.51 -20.84 -4.64
N LYS A 327 37.20 -19.68 -4.73
CA LYS A 327 38.14 -19.22 -3.69
C LYS A 327 37.41 -18.97 -2.37
N ALA A 328 36.25 -18.29 -2.41
CA ALA A 328 35.42 -18.07 -1.21
C ALA A 328 34.92 -19.41 -0.62
N PHE A 329 34.47 -20.33 -1.47
CA PHE A 329 34.00 -21.64 -1.03
C PHE A 329 35.12 -22.46 -0.35
N ASN A 330 36.36 -22.44 -0.89
CA ASN A 330 37.50 -23.10 -0.28
C ASN A 330 37.83 -22.49 1.10
N ARG A 331 37.81 -21.16 1.23
CA ARG A 331 37.97 -20.48 2.53
C ARG A 331 36.87 -20.87 3.52
N ALA A 332 35.63 -21.01 3.05
CA ALA A 332 34.53 -21.47 3.88
C ALA A 332 34.79 -22.88 4.43
N LYS A 333 35.33 -23.80 3.62
CA LYS A 333 35.74 -25.16 4.06
C LYS A 333 36.84 -25.11 5.11
N GLU A 334 37.89 -24.32 4.88
CA GLU A 334 38.99 -24.13 5.81
C GLU A 334 38.50 -23.59 7.17
N LYS A 335 37.64 -22.54 7.14
CA LYS A 335 37.11 -21.96 8.36
C LYS A 335 36.20 -22.90 9.12
N LYS A 336 35.38 -23.70 8.41
CA LYS A 336 34.57 -24.76 9.00
C LYS A 336 35.43 -25.80 9.70
N ALA A 337 36.52 -26.22 9.06
CA ALA A 337 37.44 -27.25 9.61
C ALA A 337 38.09 -26.80 10.93
N VAL A 338 38.35 -25.53 11.13
CA VAL A 338 38.89 -24.96 12.37
C VAL A 338 37.80 -24.53 13.38
N GLY A 339 36.51 -24.78 13.10
CA GLY A 339 35.41 -24.47 14.00
C GLY A 339 34.96 -23.01 13.97
N ASP A 340 35.50 -22.17 13.08
CA ASP A 340 35.10 -20.78 12.88
C ASP A 340 33.85 -20.74 11.96
N LEU A 341 32.73 -21.17 12.54
CA LEU A 341 31.46 -21.33 11.79
C LEU A 341 30.89 -20.01 11.29
N GLN A 342 31.14 -18.88 11.97
CA GLN A 342 30.67 -17.57 11.54
C GLN A 342 31.38 -17.14 10.26
N THR A 343 32.73 -17.16 10.25
CA THR A 343 33.50 -16.83 9.04
C THR A 343 33.23 -17.81 7.91
N ALA A 344 33.04 -19.08 8.23
CA ALA A 344 32.68 -20.10 7.24
C ALA A 344 31.33 -19.78 6.55
N ARG A 345 30.34 -19.32 7.27
CA ARG A 345 29.04 -18.87 6.72
C ARG A 345 29.18 -17.63 5.86
N ASP A 346 29.96 -16.65 6.31
CA ASP A 346 30.18 -15.42 5.54
C ASP A 346 30.86 -15.72 4.20
N GLU A 347 31.90 -16.55 4.20
CA GLU A 347 32.59 -16.95 2.98
C GLU A 347 31.71 -17.83 2.08
N LEU A 348 30.88 -18.71 2.66
CA LEU A 348 29.93 -19.53 1.90
C LEU A 348 28.82 -18.65 1.27
N ALA A 349 28.34 -17.64 1.99
CA ALA A 349 27.39 -16.69 1.45
C ALA A 349 27.97 -15.89 0.27
N ARG A 350 29.26 -15.48 0.38
CA ARG A 350 30.00 -14.85 -0.71
C ARG A 350 30.13 -15.75 -1.94
N ALA A 351 30.49 -17.01 -1.72
CA ALA A 351 30.59 -17.99 -2.80
C ALA A 351 29.25 -18.20 -3.51
N SER A 352 28.19 -18.43 -2.74
CA SER A 352 26.84 -18.64 -3.25
C SER A 352 26.24 -17.42 -3.96
N ALA A 353 26.61 -16.22 -3.54
CA ALA A 353 26.17 -14.98 -4.21
C ALA A 353 26.80 -14.83 -5.60
N LEU A 354 28.04 -15.30 -5.78
CA LEU A 354 28.75 -15.20 -7.06
C LEU A 354 28.42 -16.36 -8.00
N ASP A 355 28.37 -17.59 -7.49
CA ASP A 355 27.98 -18.78 -8.24
C ASP A 355 27.27 -19.81 -7.35
N PRO A 356 25.94 -19.82 -7.34
CA PRO A 356 25.16 -20.75 -6.54
C PRO A 356 25.19 -22.21 -7.08
N THR A 357 25.76 -22.42 -8.28
CA THR A 357 25.79 -23.72 -8.96
C THR A 357 27.05 -24.53 -8.65
N LEU A 358 27.99 -23.95 -7.88
CA LEU A 358 29.19 -24.68 -7.47
C LEU A 358 28.85 -25.93 -6.66
N ASP A 359 29.51 -27.05 -7.04
CA ASP A 359 29.31 -28.32 -6.36
C ASP A 359 29.70 -28.24 -4.88
N GLY A 360 28.83 -28.77 -4.02
CA GLY A 360 29.04 -28.82 -2.58
C GLY A 360 28.61 -27.56 -1.81
N ILE A 361 28.23 -26.46 -2.49
CA ILE A 361 27.69 -25.27 -1.79
C ILE A 361 26.43 -25.61 -1.01
N ARG A 362 25.49 -26.30 -1.63
CA ARG A 362 24.20 -26.66 -1.01
C ARG A 362 24.40 -27.63 0.16
N GLU A 363 25.28 -28.58 0.03
CA GLU A 363 25.66 -29.54 1.07
C GLU A 363 26.25 -28.78 2.27
N MET A 364 27.22 -27.92 2.02
CA MET A 364 27.87 -27.16 3.07
C MET A 364 26.93 -26.15 3.73
N GLN A 365 26.02 -25.56 2.96
CA GLN A 365 24.95 -24.75 3.54
C GLN A 365 24.06 -25.54 4.49
N ARG A 366 23.75 -26.80 4.13
CA ARG A 366 23.00 -27.70 5.02
C ARG A 366 23.79 -28.03 6.29
N GLU A 367 25.05 -28.37 6.16
CA GLU A 367 25.91 -28.72 7.29
C GLU A 367 26.14 -27.53 8.25
N LEU A 368 26.36 -26.32 7.73
CA LEU A 368 26.54 -25.12 8.55
C LEU A 368 25.23 -24.63 9.18
N ARG A 369 24.08 -25.00 8.67
CA ARG A 369 22.79 -24.84 9.30
C ARG A 369 22.43 -26.04 10.16
N SER A 370 23.37 -26.57 10.93
CA SER A 370 23.20 -27.80 11.73
C SER A 370 21.83 -27.82 12.43
N GLY A 371 21.16 -28.98 12.24
CA GLY A 371 19.88 -29.27 12.86
C GLY A 371 18.63 -28.83 12.10
N TYR A 372 18.72 -28.05 11.01
CA TYR A 372 17.55 -27.58 10.24
C TYR A 372 16.38 -27.18 11.14
N PRO A 373 16.50 -26.13 11.94
CA PRO A 373 15.46 -25.78 12.87
C PRO A 373 14.16 -25.46 12.14
N ILE A 374 13.13 -26.27 12.42
CA ILE A 374 11.77 -26.12 11.90
C ILE A 374 10.89 -25.61 13.02
N LEU A 375 10.19 -24.53 12.77
CA LEU A 375 9.19 -23.98 13.68
C LEU A 375 7.79 -24.38 13.20
N ALA A 376 7.08 -25.21 13.96
CA ALA A 376 5.69 -25.57 13.67
C ALA A 376 4.75 -24.70 14.50
N VAL A 377 3.78 -24.09 13.84
CA VAL A 377 2.81 -23.15 14.40
C VAL A 377 1.41 -23.68 14.14
N GLY A 378 0.66 -23.93 15.20
CA GLY A 378 -0.74 -24.36 15.08
C GLY A 378 -1.61 -23.20 14.64
N VAL A 379 -2.42 -23.40 13.60
CA VAL A 379 -3.39 -22.41 13.12
C VAL A 379 -4.79 -23.01 13.14
N ARG A 380 -5.76 -22.27 13.70
CA ARG A 380 -7.18 -22.70 13.75
C ARG A 380 -7.85 -22.49 12.40
N GLN A 381 -7.49 -21.41 11.73
CA GLN A 381 -7.98 -21.05 10.41
C GLN A 381 -6.82 -21.06 9.44
N PHE A 382 -6.94 -21.90 8.43
CA PHE A 382 -5.87 -22.06 7.46
C PHE A 382 -5.84 -20.85 6.52
N PRO A 383 -4.68 -20.20 6.32
CA PRO A 383 -4.58 -19.01 5.49
C PRO A 383 -4.85 -19.33 4.02
N VAL A 384 -5.57 -18.42 3.36
CA VAL A 384 -5.92 -18.48 1.95
C VAL A 384 -5.22 -17.36 1.18
N TYR A 385 -5.31 -16.14 1.69
CA TYR A 385 -4.73 -14.97 1.03
C TYR A 385 -3.52 -14.44 1.82
N LEU A 386 -2.38 -14.44 1.17
CA LEU A 386 -1.10 -14.07 1.76
C LEU A 386 -0.62 -12.68 1.29
N SER A 387 -1.54 -11.82 0.88
CA SER A 387 -1.28 -10.44 0.45
C SER A 387 -1.67 -9.44 1.55
N PRO A 388 -0.90 -8.36 1.74
CA PRO A 388 -1.21 -7.34 2.75
C PRO A 388 -2.60 -6.73 2.63
N LEU A 389 -3.16 -6.65 1.41
CA LEU A 389 -4.50 -6.09 1.19
C LEU A 389 -5.62 -7.09 1.49
N LEU A 390 -5.42 -8.38 1.18
CA LEU A 390 -6.48 -9.39 1.25
C LEU A 390 -6.46 -10.20 2.55
N ALA A 391 -5.35 -10.17 3.30
CA ALA A 391 -5.21 -10.89 4.57
C ALA A 391 -6.18 -10.35 5.62
N ARG A 392 -7.03 -11.23 6.16
CA ARG A 392 -8.07 -10.92 7.15
C ARG A 392 -7.92 -11.72 8.42
N PHE A 393 -7.64 -13.02 8.29
CA PHE A 393 -7.43 -13.91 9.41
C PHE A 393 -6.08 -13.65 10.08
N ASP A 394 -5.94 -13.99 11.35
CA ASP A 394 -4.66 -13.86 12.03
C ASP A 394 -3.56 -14.67 11.35
N SER A 395 -3.86 -15.89 10.93
CA SER A 395 -2.90 -16.73 10.20
C SER A 395 -2.46 -16.13 8.85
N GLU A 396 -3.33 -15.41 8.15
CA GLU A 396 -2.97 -14.67 6.93
C GLU A 396 -2.08 -13.48 7.23
N LYS A 397 -2.43 -12.68 8.27
CA LYS A 397 -1.60 -11.57 8.74
C LYS A 397 -0.23 -12.06 9.21
N GLN A 398 -0.19 -13.18 9.93
CA GLN A 398 1.05 -13.84 10.35
C GLN A 398 1.91 -14.27 9.14
N ALA A 399 1.30 -14.82 8.09
CA ALA A 399 2.00 -15.16 6.86
C ALA A 399 2.54 -13.92 6.14
N VAL A 400 1.78 -12.82 6.12
CA VAL A 400 2.22 -11.52 5.57
C VAL A 400 3.47 -11.01 6.31
N GLU A 401 3.54 -11.17 7.65
CA GLU A 401 4.75 -10.81 8.42
C GLU A 401 5.98 -11.63 8.02
N LEU A 402 5.81 -12.90 7.63
CA LEU A 402 6.91 -13.73 7.13
C LEU A 402 7.40 -13.32 5.74
N LEU A 403 6.47 -12.88 4.89
CA LEU A 403 6.70 -12.69 3.46
C LEU A 403 7.08 -11.26 3.07
N PHE A 404 6.61 -10.26 3.82
CA PHE A 404 6.76 -8.86 3.46
C PHE A 404 7.37 -8.03 4.59
N GLU A 405 8.30 -7.17 4.23
CA GLU A 405 8.85 -6.16 5.14
C GLU A 405 8.09 -4.84 4.99
N GLY A 406 8.08 -4.05 6.05
CA GLY A 406 7.88 -2.60 5.97
C GLY A 406 9.21 -1.88 5.78
N LEU A 407 9.18 -0.59 5.52
CA LEU A 407 10.40 0.24 5.62
C LEU A 407 10.96 0.18 7.04
N LEU A 408 10.08 0.24 8.03
CA LEU A 408 10.37 0.00 9.44
C LEU A 408 9.54 -1.17 9.94
N GLU A 409 10.01 -1.80 11.00
CA GLU A 409 9.31 -2.84 11.76
C GLU A 409 9.03 -2.36 13.18
N GLU A 410 7.87 -2.70 13.70
CA GLU A 410 7.57 -2.54 15.12
C GLU A 410 8.32 -3.58 15.94
N VAL A 411 8.81 -3.17 17.10
CA VAL A 411 9.43 -4.04 18.09
C VAL A 411 8.70 -3.85 19.40
N PRO A 412 7.86 -4.80 19.82
CA PRO A 412 7.16 -4.71 21.09
C PRO A 412 8.13 -4.86 22.26
N GLU A 413 7.90 -4.10 23.33
CA GLU A 413 8.63 -4.18 24.57
C GLU A 413 7.81 -4.88 25.67
N LEU A 414 8.50 -5.41 26.69
CA LEU A 414 7.84 -6.03 27.83
C LEU A 414 6.91 -5.07 28.60
N THR A 415 7.18 -3.79 28.51
CA THR A 415 6.36 -2.72 29.10
C THR A 415 5.04 -2.48 28.36
N GLY A 416 4.83 -3.12 27.20
CA GLY A 416 3.72 -2.82 26.30
C GLY A 416 3.98 -1.61 25.39
N ALA A 417 5.14 -0.97 25.49
CA ALA A 417 5.55 0.07 24.56
C ALA A 417 6.02 -0.54 23.21
N VAL A 418 6.08 0.29 22.19
CA VAL A 418 6.54 -0.10 20.85
C VAL A 418 7.72 0.77 20.43
N ARG A 419 8.76 0.12 19.96
CA ARG A 419 9.88 0.76 19.27
C ARG A 419 9.84 0.43 17.77
N TYR A 420 10.60 1.18 16.99
CA TYR A 420 10.75 0.96 15.55
C TYR A 420 12.21 0.68 15.23
N ARG A 421 12.44 -0.32 14.38
CA ARG A 421 13.77 -0.65 13.84
C ARG A 421 13.72 -0.68 12.30
N PRO A 422 14.89 -0.60 11.64
CA PRO A 422 14.97 -0.78 10.20
C PRO A 422 14.46 -2.16 9.76
N GLY A 423 13.49 -2.17 8.83
CA GLY A 423 13.03 -3.33 8.08
C GLY A 423 13.74 -3.39 6.73
N ALA A 424 13.06 -3.09 5.62
CA ALA A 424 13.72 -2.92 4.31
C ALA A 424 14.60 -1.66 4.23
N ALA A 425 14.42 -0.70 5.13
CA ALA A 425 15.39 0.38 5.31
C ALA A 425 16.71 -0.15 5.88
N LEU A 426 17.84 0.40 5.45
CA LEU A 426 19.17 0.06 5.96
C LEU A 426 19.43 0.70 7.32
N THR A 427 18.91 1.90 7.52
CA THR A 427 19.02 2.68 8.75
C THR A 427 17.68 3.32 9.11
N LEU A 428 17.56 3.86 10.32
CA LEU A 428 16.40 4.70 10.65
C LEU A 428 16.30 5.88 9.68
N PRO A 429 15.09 6.23 9.21
CA PRO A 429 14.88 7.30 8.25
C PRO A 429 15.37 8.65 8.75
N ARG A 430 16.16 9.34 7.93
CA ARG A 430 16.67 10.67 8.24
C ARG A 430 15.59 11.73 8.03
N PRO A 431 15.30 12.61 9.00
CA PRO A 431 14.39 13.71 8.78
C PRO A 431 14.98 14.72 7.78
N ILE A 432 14.13 15.17 6.87
CA ILE A 432 14.43 16.23 5.90
C ILE A 432 13.26 17.20 5.85
N ALA A 433 13.43 18.36 5.22
CA ALA A 433 12.32 19.29 5.03
C ALA A 433 11.15 18.63 4.28
N GLY A 434 9.98 18.63 4.91
CA GLY A 434 8.74 18.06 4.33
C GLY A 434 8.71 16.53 4.21
N GLY A 435 9.59 15.77 4.89
CA GLY A 435 9.54 14.33 4.81
C GLY A 435 10.64 13.57 5.51
N ARG A 436 10.89 12.36 5.00
CA ARG A 436 11.95 11.46 5.46
C ARG A 436 12.76 10.96 4.27
N GLU A 437 14.06 10.87 4.44
CA GLU A 437 14.96 10.22 3.51
C GLU A 437 15.26 8.82 4.04
N VAL A 438 15.05 7.81 3.22
CA VAL A 438 15.17 6.40 3.58
C VAL A 438 16.23 5.74 2.72
N LEU A 439 17.29 5.25 3.35
CA LEU A 439 18.29 4.41 2.70
C LEU A 439 17.79 2.95 2.75
N LEU A 440 17.74 2.29 1.59
CA LEU A 440 17.14 0.98 1.41
C LEU A 440 18.17 -0.13 1.26
N ARG A 441 17.80 -1.34 1.63
CA ARG A 441 18.44 -2.59 1.23
C ARG A 441 17.97 -2.97 -0.17
N ALA A 442 18.38 -2.18 -1.16
CA ALA A 442 18.03 -2.45 -2.55
C ALA A 442 18.84 -3.66 -3.08
N PHE A 443 18.19 -4.50 -3.86
CA PHE A 443 18.82 -5.60 -4.56
C PHE A 443 18.19 -5.77 -5.95
N ASP A 444 18.98 -6.26 -6.88
CA ASP A 444 18.51 -6.61 -8.21
C ASP A 444 17.84 -8.00 -8.21
N ARG A 445 17.81 -8.70 -9.32
CA ARG A 445 17.24 -10.05 -9.38
C ARG A 445 18.08 -11.05 -8.60
N ASP A 446 17.42 -12.02 -7.97
CA ASP A 446 18.11 -13.15 -7.36
C ASP A 446 18.62 -14.15 -8.42
N ALA A 447 19.44 -15.11 -7.99
CA ALA A 447 19.98 -16.15 -8.85
C ALA A 447 18.89 -17.05 -9.51
N SER A 448 17.68 -17.05 -8.99
CA SER A 448 16.52 -17.76 -9.53
C SER A 448 15.67 -16.91 -10.48
N GLY A 449 16.11 -15.69 -10.81
CA GLY A 449 15.39 -14.75 -11.68
C GLY A 449 14.22 -14.04 -11.02
N ARG A 450 14.11 -14.11 -9.67
CA ARG A 450 13.08 -13.36 -8.95
C ARG A 450 13.29 -11.87 -9.06
N PRO A 451 12.20 -11.10 -9.01
CA PRO A 451 12.30 -9.65 -9.10
C PRO A 451 13.15 -9.09 -7.95
N GLY A 452 14.00 -8.14 -8.27
CA GLY A 452 14.71 -7.33 -7.30
C GLY A 452 13.76 -6.36 -6.57
N PHE A 453 14.32 -5.62 -5.62
CA PHE A 453 13.62 -4.60 -4.85
C PHE A 453 14.48 -3.34 -4.76
N ASP A 454 13.87 -2.17 -5.02
CA ASP A 454 14.52 -0.88 -4.89
C ASP A 454 13.55 0.27 -4.56
N SER A 455 14.03 1.49 -4.65
CA SER A 455 13.24 2.70 -4.39
C SER A 455 11.99 2.83 -5.26
N HIS A 456 11.99 2.28 -6.47
CA HIS A 456 10.82 2.32 -7.37
C HIS A 456 9.70 1.41 -6.88
N ASP A 457 10.03 0.31 -6.18
CA ASP A 457 9.02 -0.55 -5.56
C ASP A 457 8.35 0.14 -4.37
N VAL A 458 9.08 0.98 -3.61
CA VAL A 458 8.48 1.85 -2.58
C VAL A 458 7.48 2.81 -3.20
N VAL A 459 7.87 3.48 -4.28
CA VAL A 459 6.99 4.41 -5.04
C VAL A 459 5.78 3.66 -5.59
N GLY A 460 6.02 2.53 -6.22
CA GLY A 460 4.98 1.68 -6.78
C GLY A 460 4.02 1.16 -5.72
N THR A 461 4.53 0.72 -4.56
CA THR A 461 3.69 0.31 -3.42
C THR A 461 2.76 1.43 -2.98
N VAL A 462 3.28 2.64 -2.79
CA VAL A 462 2.43 3.79 -2.42
C VAL A 462 1.38 4.07 -3.48
N LYS A 463 1.74 4.01 -4.76
CA LYS A 463 0.78 4.18 -5.87
C LYS A 463 -0.31 3.11 -5.85
N LEU A 464 0.06 1.85 -5.72
CA LEU A 464 -0.87 0.72 -5.65
C LEU A 464 -1.83 0.84 -4.46
N LEU A 465 -1.30 1.11 -3.26
CA LEU A 465 -2.13 1.28 -2.07
C LEU A 465 -3.08 2.48 -2.17
N ARG A 466 -2.71 3.53 -2.88
CA ARG A 466 -3.59 4.69 -3.14
C ARG A 466 -4.76 4.38 -4.07
N THR A 467 -4.72 3.28 -4.83
CA THR A 467 -5.90 2.83 -5.60
C THR A 467 -7.02 2.35 -4.68
N ARG A 468 -6.70 2.03 -3.42
CA ARG A 468 -7.64 1.55 -2.41
C ARG A 468 -7.42 2.29 -1.08
N PRO A 469 -7.57 3.64 -1.05
CA PRO A 469 -7.31 4.46 0.13
C PRO A 469 -8.27 4.19 1.29
N ASP A 470 -9.38 3.55 0.99
CA ASP A 470 -10.44 3.15 1.91
C ASP A 470 -10.07 1.92 2.78
N THR A 471 -9.03 1.15 2.42
CA THR A 471 -8.61 -0.07 3.13
C THR A 471 -7.61 0.20 4.27
N TRP A 472 -7.52 -0.74 5.21
CA TRP A 472 -6.55 -0.65 6.31
C TRP A 472 -5.09 -0.75 5.85
N ALA A 473 -4.81 -1.45 4.75
CA ALA A 473 -3.47 -1.52 4.18
C ALA A 473 -2.96 -0.14 3.72
N ALA A 474 -3.86 0.75 3.31
CA ALA A 474 -3.55 2.12 2.91
C ALA A 474 -3.62 3.15 4.05
N TYR A 475 -4.02 2.75 5.26
CA TYR A 475 -4.16 3.67 6.39
C TYR A 475 -2.92 4.53 6.65
N PRO A 476 -1.68 4.00 6.65
CA PRO A 476 -0.48 4.81 6.83
C PRO A 476 -0.31 5.91 5.77
N LEU A 477 -0.82 5.69 4.55
CA LEU A 477 -0.67 6.65 3.45
C LEU A 477 -1.49 7.93 3.62
N ALA A 478 -2.46 7.95 4.53
CA ALA A 478 -3.23 9.17 4.85
C ALA A 478 -2.34 10.31 5.41
N TRP A 479 -1.13 9.99 5.85
CA TRP A 479 -0.17 10.93 6.40
C TRP A 479 0.86 11.40 5.38
N LEU A 480 1.00 10.68 4.27
CA LEU A 480 1.93 11.04 3.22
C LEU A 480 1.37 12.17 2.37
N ALA A 481 2.26 13.00 1.83
CA ALA A 481 1.89 14.04 0.89
C ALA A 481 1.23 13.45 -0.37
N PRO A 482 0.37 14.20 -1.08
CA PRO A 482 -0.23 13.78 -2.35
C PRO A 482 0.81 13.37 -3.38
N GLU A 483 1.97 14.04 -3.39
CA GLU A 483 3.10 13.67 -4.23
C GLU A 483 3.61 12.29 -3.84
N PRO A 484 3.89 11.41 -4.82
CA PRO A 484 4.46 10.10 -4.53
C PRO A 484 5.87 10.24 -3.94
N PRO A 485 6.35 9.21 -3.21
CA PRO A 485 7.77 9.13 -2.85
C PRO A 485 8.66 9.32 -4.09
N ALA A 486 9.77 10.03 -3.94
CA ALA A 486 10.68 10.31 -5.03
C ALA A 486 11.96 9.46 -4.88
N PRO A 487 12.26 8.57 -5.83
CA PRO A 487 13.52 7.86 -5.85
C PRO A 487 14.65 8.86 -6.18
N LYS A 488 15.71 8.87 -5.39
CA LYS A 488 16.94 9.60 -5.72
C LYS A 488 17.92 8.72 -6.45
N ASP A 489 17.97 7.46 -6.07
CA ASP A 489 18.67 6.36 -6.72
C ASP A 489 18.02 5.03 -6.32
N ALA A 490 18.56 3.91 -6.75
CA ALA A 490 18.00 2.59 -6.46
C ALA A 490 17.91 2.30 -4.94
N GLY A 491 18.86 2.82 -4.17
CA GLY A 491 18.96 2.60 -2.72
C GLY A 491 18.44 3.75 -1.86
N LEU A 492 17.97 4.85 -2.43
CA LEU A 492 17.60 6.04 -1.68
C LEU A 492 16.26 6.61 -2.15
N VAL A 493 15.32 6.72 -1.24
CA VAL A 493 13.99 7.27 -1.51
C VAL A 493 13.65 8.40 -0.54
N ARG A 494 13.07 9.46 -1.07
CA ARG A 494 12.46 10.53 -0.27
C ARG A 494 10.96 10.25 -0.14
N VAL A 495 10.48 10.15 1.10
CA VAL A 495 9.07 9.95 1.43
C VAL A 495 8.51 11.26 1.99
N PRO A 496 7.71 12.01 1.21
CA PRO A 496 7.13 13.28 1.65
C PRO A 496 5.92 13.05 2.58
N PHE A 497 5.78 13.89 3.59
CA PHE A 497 4.65 13.88 4.52
C PHE A 497 3.76 15.08 4.27
N GLY A 498 2.47 14.85 4.07
CA GLY A 498 1.46 15.90 3.95
C GLY A 498 1.00 16.40 5.32
N LEU A 499 0.92 15.50 6.28
CA LEU A 499 0.61 15.80 7.67
C LEU A 499 1.69 15.23 8.58
N ALA A 500 2.10 15.98 9.58
CA ALA A 500 3.03 15.47 10.58
C ALA A 500 2.30 14.45 11.47
N HIS A 501 2.71 13.20 11.45
CA HIS A 501 2.22 12.19 12.39
C HIS A 501 2.90 12.40 13.77
N PRO A 502 2.21 12.16 14.91
CA PRO A 502 2.84 12.23 16.22
C PRO A 502 4.08 11.35 16.36
N ASP A 503 4.06 10.16 15.77
CA ASP A 503 5.25 9.34 15.53
C ASP A 503 5.37 8.99 14.03
N PRO A 504 6.18 9.72 13.26
CA PRO A 504 6.34 9.46 11.83
C PRO A 504 6.88 8.08 11.47
N ARG A 505 7.48 7.37 12.45
CA ARG A 505 8.01 6.01 12.25
C ARG A 505 6.87 5.00 12.05
N ALA A 506 5.76 5.16 12.76
CA ALA A 506 4.56 4.33 12.61
C ALA A 506 4.01 4.35 11.17
N VAL A 507 4.13 5.50 10.49
CA VAL A 507 3.67 5.65 9.10
C VAL A 507 4.48 4.81 8.11
N LEU A 508 5.71 4.44 8.45
CA LEU A 508 6.65 3.74 7.55
C LEU A 508 6.65 2.21 7.76
N THR A 509 5.64 1.68 8.43
CA THR A 509 5.50 0.23 8.69
C THR A 509 4.66 -0.51 7.65
N PHE A 510 4.07 0.19 6.67
CA PHE A 510 3.30 -0.46 5.62
C PHE A 510 4.15 -1.46 4.84
N LYS A 511 3.53 -2.61 4.50
CA LYS A 511 4.22 -3.70 3.81
C LYS A 511 4.53 -3.33 2.37
N LEU A 512 5.77 -3.57 1.96
CA LEU A 512 6.28 -3.28 0.64
C LEU A 512 5.94 -4.39 -0.34
N LEU A 513 5.52 -4.00 -1.54
CA LEU A 513 5.13 -4.89 -2.63
C LEU A 513 6.20 -4.85 -3.74
N PRO A 514 6.40 -5.93 -4.49
CA PRO A 514 7.24 -5.94 -5.68
C PRO A 514 6.51 -5.23 -6.84
N ALA A 515 6.29 -3.92 -6.70
CA ALA A 515 5.34 -3.17 -7.51
C ALA A 515 5.71 -3.14 -9.00
N ARG A 516 7.02 -3.12 -9.34
CA ARG A 516 7.47 -3.22 -10.73
C ARG A 516 7.12 -4.57 -11.33
N TRP A 517 7.44 -5.65 -10.59
CA TRP A 517 7.08 -6.99 -11.04
C TRP A 517 5.57 -7.17 -11.20
N MET A 518 4.78 -6.62 -10.28
CA MET A 518 3.32 -6.64 -10.38
C MET A 518 2.83 -5.93 -11.64
N ALA A 519 3.38 -4.75 -11.93
CA ALA A 519 3.04 -3.98 -13.13
C ALA A 519 3.43 -4.72 -14.41
N ASP A 520 4.65 -5.27 -14.46
CA ASP A 520 5.17 -6.02 -15.62
C ASP A 520 4.36 -7.30 -15.90
N ASN A 521 3.75 -7.88 -14.88
CA ASN A 521 2.93 -9.10 -14.97
C ASN A 521 1.42 -8.82 -14.93
N GLY A 522 0.99 -7.58 -15.04
CA GLY A 522 -0.43 -7.20 -15.04
C GLY A 522 -1.17 -7.54 -13.75
N LYS A 523 -0.48 -7.55 -12.60
CA LYS A 523 -1.05 -7.89 -11.31
C LYS A 523 -1.61 -6.66 -10.61
N ALA A 524 -2.91 -6.70 -10.29
CA ALA A 524 -3.54 -5.71 -9.41
C ALA A 524 -3.20 -5.97 -7.94
N ILE A 525 -3.37 -4.96 -7.09
CA ILE A 525 -3.09 -5.07 -5.65
C ILE A 525 -4.00 -6.09 -4.95
N ASP A 526 -5.21 -6.30 -5.46
CA ASP A 526 -6.22 -7.24 -4.96
C ASP A 526 -6.32 -8.52 -5.83
N ASP A 527 -5.29 -8.80 -6.64
CA ASP A 527 -5.20 -10.03 -7.44
C ASP A 527 -5.07 -11.26 -6.52
N THR A 528 -6.05 -12.15 -6.58
CA THR A 528 -6.09 -13.37 -5.76
C THR A 528 -4.96 -14.34 -6.12
N SER A 529 -4.56 -14.39 -7.40
CA SER A 529 -3.46 -15.26 -7.84
C SER A 529 -2.11 -14.82 -7.29
N PHE A 530 -1.89 -13.50 -7.13
CA PHE A 530 -0.74 -12.97 -6.41
C PHE A 530 -0.85 -13.28 -4.92
N ALA A 531 -2.04 -13.11 -4.33
CA ALA A 531 -2.25 -13.37 -2.91
C ALA A 531 -2.10 -14.85 -2.51
N GLU A 532 -2.31 -15.78 -3.44
CA GLU A 532 -2.08 -17.22 -3.22
C GLU A 532 -0.58 -17.60 -3.31
N ARG A 533 0.19 -16.90 -4.12
CA ARG A 533 1.64 -17.14 -4.34
C ARG A 533 2.43 -15.84 -4.36
N PRO A 534 2.48 -15.14 -3.24
CA PRO A 534 3.10 -13.83 -3.18
C PRO A 534 4.62 -13.90 -3.27
N ILE A 535 5.20 -12.81 -3.74
CA ILE A 535 6.63 -12.55 -3.75
C ILE A 535 6.88 -11.33 -2.86
N GLY A 536 7.75 -11.46 -1.88
CA GLY A 536 8.08 -10.38 -0.96
C GLY A 536 9.54 -10.40 -0.55
N THR A 537 9.96 -9.36 0.17
CA THR A 537 11.34 -9.18 0.67
C THR A 537 11.55 -9.72 2.08
N GLY A 538 10.51 -10.29 2.69
CA GLY A 538 10.55 -10.80 4.05
C GLY A 538 11.56 -11.93 4.28
N PRO A 539 11.79 -12.29 5.55
CA PRO A 539 12.78 -13.30 5.92
C PRO A 539 12.46 -14.70 5.43
N PHE A 540 11.21 -14.96 5.08
CA PHE A 540 10.77 -16.24 4.53
C PHE A 540 10.04 -16.05 3.20
N ARG A 541 9.92 -17.14 2.48
CA ARG A 541 9.17 -17.26 1.23
C ARG A 541 8.26 -18.49 1.29
N LEU A 542 7.11 -18.39 0.64
CA LEU A 542 6.24 -19.55 0.48
C LEU A 542 6.93 -20.61 -0.38
N TYR A 543 6.98 -21.83 0.12
CA TYR A 543 7.57 -22.98 -0.59
C TYR A 543 6.48 -23.87 -1.18
N GLN A 544 5.58 -24.38 -0.33
CA GLN A 544 4.50 -25.29 -0.77
C GLN A 544 3.33 -25.30 0.21
N SER A 545 2.18 -25.72 -0.31
CA SER A 545 1.00 -26.08 0.49
C SER A 545 0.81 -27.60 0.43
N ILE A 546 0.87 -28.25 1.58
CA ILE A 546 0.65 -29.70 1.73
C ILE A 546 -0.83 -29.91 2.04
N LYS A 547 -1.53 -30.67 1.23
CA LYS A 547 -2.93 -31.02 1.47
C LYS A 547 -3.05 -32.03 2.60
N ALA A 548 -4.18 -31.97 3.31
CA ALA A 548 -4.49 -33.01 4.30
C ALA A 548 -4.66 -34.37 3.62
N GLU A 549 -4.00 -35.38 4.15
CA GLU A 549 -4.08 -36.77 3.66
C GLU A 549 -4.20 -37.71 4.83
N GLY A 550 -5.32 -38.49 4.91
CA GLY A 550 -5.63 -39.32 6.04
C GLY A 550 -5.66 -38.54 7.36
N ASN A 551 -4.80 -38.94 8.31
CA ASN A 551 -4.66 -38.28 9.60
C ASN A 551 -3.58 -37.15 9.60
N GLN A 552 -2.94 -36.91 8.46
CA GLN A 552 -1.98 -35.81 8.37
C GLN A 552 -2.71 -34.48 8.22
N PRO A 553 -2.36 -33.47 9.01
CA PRO A 553 -2.96 -32.15 8.89
C PRO A 553 -2.55 -31.46 7.59
N ARG A 554 -3.33 -30.51 7.17
CA ARG A 554 -2.94 -29.56 6.10
C ARG A 554 -1.81 -28.67 6.63
N GLU A 555 -0.77 -28.46 5.81
CA GLU A 555 0.36 -27.58 6.18
C GLU A 555 0.64 -26.54 5.10
N LEU A 556 1.09 -25.38 5.53
CA LEU A 556 1.66 -24.36 4.67
C LEU A 556 3.13 -24.16 5.08
N VAL A 557 4.04 -24.40 4.15
CA VAL A 557 5.48 -24.42 4.41
C VAL A 557 6.13 -23.15 3.87
N PHE A 558 6.75 -22.39 4.76
CA PHE A 558 7.59 -21.26 4.44
C PHE A 558 9.06 -21.65 4.66
N VAL A 559 9.93 -21.33 3.71
CA VAL A 559 11.37 -21.57 3.83
C VAL A 559 12.10 -20.23 3.88
N ASP A 560 13.30 -20.27 4.41
CA ASP A 560 14.17 -19.12 4.48
C ASP A 560 14.34 -18.43 3.11
N ASN A 561 14.34 -17.11 3.14
CA ASN A 561 14.60 -16.29 1.97
C ASN A 561 16.10 -15.96 1.90
N PRO A 562 16.86 -16.55 0.94
CA PRO A 562 18.30 -16.32 0.86
C PRO A 562 18.66 -14.85 0.60
N GLU A 563 17.79 -14.09 -0.04
CA GLU A 563 18.03 -12.67 -0.29
C GLU A 563 17.95 -11.81 0.98
N TYR A 564 17.18 -12.25 1.98
CA TYR A 564 17.09 -11.55 3.27
C TYR A 564 18.42 -11.53 4.02
N GLY A 565 19.13 -12.67 4.05
CA GLY A 565 20.42 -12.82 4.72
C GLY A 565 21.64 -12.28 3.94
N ARG A 566 21.43 -11.70 2.77
CA ARG A 566 22.46 -11.15 1.87
C ARG A 566 23.21 -9.94 2.48
N TRP A 567 22.53 -9.16 3.30
CA TRP A 567 23.08 -7.96 3.90
C TRP A 567 23.96 -8.29 5.10
N ARG A 568 25.06 -7.52 5.26
CA ARG A 568 26.05 -7.75 6.32
C ARG A 568 25.43 -7.78 7.72
N ASP A 569 24.49 -6.89 7.99
CA ASP A 569 23.78 -6.81 9.29
C ASP A 569 22.73 -7.93 9.47
N ARG A 570 22.49 -8.74 8.45
CA ARG A 570 21.56 -9.88 8.44
C ARG A 570 22.25 -11.21 8.10
N THR A 571 23.57 -11.22 8.08
CA THR A 571 24.34 -12.43 7.74
C THR A 571 23.92 -13.61 8.62
N GLY A 572 23.61 -14.73 7.97
CA GLY A 572 23.12 -15.95 8.62
C GLY A 572 21.64 -15.93 9.02
N GLN A 573 20.92 -14.85 8.82
CA GLN A 573 19.48 -14.75 9.07
C GLN A 573 18.67 -15.12 7.80
N PRO A 574 17.44 -15.63 7.97
CA PRO A 574 16.85 -16.09 9.23
C PRO A 574 17.54 -17.33 9.79
N PHE A 575 17.58 -17.48 11.13
CA PHE A 575 18.21 -18.65 11.77
C PHE A 575 17.33 -19.90 11.67
N LEU A 576 16.02 -19.74 11.60
CA LEU A 576 15.08 -20.84 11.29
C LEU A 576 15.15 -21.15 9.80
N ARG A 577 15.09 -22.43 9.45
CA ARG A 577 15.03 -22.86 8.06
C ARG A 577 13.64 -22.90 7.49
N GLU A 578 12.72 -23.45 8.28
CA GLU A 578 11.32 -23.60 7.88
C GLU A 578 10.40 -23.10 8.98
N ILE A 579 9.29 -22.52 8.56
CA ILE A 579 8.13 -22.28 9.41
C ILE A 579 6.97 -23.01 8.76
N ARG A 580 6.27 -23.81 9.56
CA ARG A 580 5.11 -24.57 9.10
C ARG A 580 3.88 -24.12 9.83
N PHE A 581 2.86 -23.70 9.08
CA PHE A 581 1.52 -23.53 9.62
C PHE A 581 0.79 -24.85 9.54
N VAL A 582 0.44 -25.40 10.67
CA VAL A 582 -0.21 -26.68 10.81
C VAL A 582 -1.67 -26.46 11.16
N ASP A 583 -2.57 -26.94 10.33
CA ASP A 583 -4.01 -26.89 10.59
C ASP A 583 -4.36 -27.80 11.80
N ILE A 584 -4.81 -27.19 12.88
CA ILE A 584 -5.17 -27.91 14.10
C ILE A 584 -6.65 -28.29 14.20
N SER A 585 -7.44 -28.10 13.15
CA SER A 585 -8.89 -28.42 13.17
C SER A 585 -9.18 -29.88 13.49
N LYS A 586 -8.24 -30.79 13.15
CA LYS A 586 -8.31 -32.22 13.36
C LYS A 586 -7.20 -32.76 14.25
N LEU A 587 -6.44 -31.90 14.94
CA LEU A 587 -5.29 -32.25 15.74
C LEU A 587 -5.55 -31.87 17.20
N ASP A 588 -5.25 -32.77 18.14
CA ASP A 588 -5.18 -32.38 19.55
C ASP A 588 -3.89 -31.58 19.80
N PRO A 589 -3.99 -30.28 20.13
CA PRO A 589 -2.80 -29.47 20.35
C PRO A 589 -1.95 -29.97 21.54
N VAL A 590 -2.57 -30.51 22.58
CA VAL A 590 -1.85 -31.00 23.77
C VAL A 590 -0.96 -32.19 23.40
N GLU A 591 -1.52 -33.15 22.65
CA GLU A 591 -0.76 -34.32 22.16
C GLU A 591 0.31 -33.89 21.14
N ALA A 592 0.01 -32.88 20.30
CA ALA A 592 0.97 -32.38 19.34
C ALA A 592 2.20 -31.73 20.01
N PHE A 593 2.00 -30.98 21.10
CA PHE A 593 3.10 -30.45 21.91
C PHE A 593 3.86 -31.56 22.65
N ARG A 594 3.18 -32.59 23.17
CA ARG A 594 3.87 -33.74 23.78
C ARG A 594 4.80 -34.46 22.81
N ALA A 595 4.35 -34.56 21.57
CA ALA A 595 5.10 -35.22 20.48
C ALA A 595 6.10 -34.28 19.77
N ASP A 596 6.34 -33.08 20.30
CA ASP A 596 7.21 -32.04 19.73
C ASP A 596 6.85 -31.68 18.27
N LYS A 597 5.56 -31.83 17.88
CA LYS A 597 5.04 -31.50 16.55
C LYS A 597 4.59 -30.06 16.43
N LEU A 598 4.37 -29.37 17.55
CA LEU A 598 4.06 -27.96 17.60
C LEU A 598 5.04 -27.23 18.52
N HIS A 599 5.38 -26.00 18.12
CA HIS A 599 6.25 -25.11 18.90
C HIS A 599 5.53 -23.86 19.38
N ILE A 600 4.52 -23.41 18.63
CA ILE A 600 3.68 -22.26 18.99
C ILE A 600 2.22 -22.61 18.71
N LEU A 601 1.36 -22.22 19.65
CA LEU A 601 -0.09 -22.16 19.43
C LEU A 601 -0.60 -20.81 19.91
N PRO A 602 -0.89 -19.86 18.99
CA PRO A 602 -1.38 -18.55 19.37
C PRO A 602 -2.86 -18.60 19.77
N ASP A 603 -3.22 -17.63 20.60
CA ASP A 603 -4.60 -17.24 20.91
C ASP A 603 -5.46 -18.36 21.52
N ILE A 604 -4.91 -19.04 22.53
CA ILE A 604 -5.69 -20.04 23.28
C ILE A 604 -6.68 -19.35 24.25
N PRO A 605 -7.88 -19.94 24.46
CA PRO A 605 -8.78 -19.47 25.49
C PRO A 605 -8.18 -19.55 26.91
N THR A 606 -8.53 -18.63 27.78
CA THR A 606 -8.05 -18.60 29.17
C THR A 606 -8.37 -19.90 29.93
N GLY A 607 -9.51 -20.53 29.63
CA GLY A 607 -9.88 -21.84 30.21
C GLY A 607 -8.97 -22.99 29.79
N ASP A 608 -8.22 -22.84 28.68
CA ASP A 608 -7.33 -23.88 28.19
C ASP A 608 -5.90 -23.79 28.75
N ILE A 609 -5.56 -22.71 29.45
CA ILE A 609 -4.22 -22.52 30.03
C ILE A 609 -3.78 -23.72 30.85
N GLU A 610 -4.66 -24.25 31.68
CA GLU A 610 -4.34 -25.36 32.58
C GLU A 610 -4.07 -26.68 31.85
N LYS A 611 -4.62 -26.88 30.64
CA LYS A 611 -4.32 -28.07 29.83
C LYS A 611 -2.84 -28.17 29.51
N PHE A 612 -2.15 -27.04 29.43
CA PHE A 612 -0.70 -26.98 29.12
C PHE A 612 0.18 -26.80 30.35
N THR A 613 -0.31 -26.14 31.41
CA THR A 613 0.51 -25.73 32.55
C THR A 613 0.33 -26.60 33.79
N ALA A 614 -0.73 -27.40 33.86
CA ALA A 614 -0.97 -28.25 35.04
C ALA A 614 0.16 -29.29 35.17
N PRO A 615 0.62 -29.60 36.41
CA PRO A 615 1.67 -30.61 36.64
C PRO A 615 1.38 -31.97 35.99
N GLY A 616 0.12 -32.37 35.95
CA GLY A 616 -0.33 -33.64 35.34
C GLY A 616 -0.41 -33.62 33.79
N SER A 617 -0.21 -32.50 33.14
CA SER A 617 -0.29 -32.39 31.68
C SER A 617 0.87 -33.10 30.95
N GLY A 618 2.01 -33.31 31.63
CA GLY A 618 3.26 -33.76 31.04
C GLY A 618 3.95 -32.71 30.18
N LEU A 619 3.41 -31.47 30.14
CA LEU A 619 3.90 -30.35 29.33
C LEU A 619 4.52 -29.23 30.16
N ALA A 620 4.30 -29.16 31.46
CA ALA A 620 4.73 -28.05 32.31
C ALA A 620 6.24 -27.75 32.27
N SER A 621 7.09 -28.74 31.94
CA SER A 621 8.54 -28.54 31.72
C SER A 621 8.89 -28.24 30.27
N LYS A 622 8.00 -28.51 29.29
CA LYS A 622 8.25 -28.36 27.86
C LYS A 622 7.72 -27.05 27.29
N VAL A 623 6.65 -26.53 27.87
CA VAL A 623 5.99 -25.33 27.30
C VAL A 623 5.76 -24.27 28.38
N GLN A 624 5.57 -23.05 27.95
CA GLN A 624 5.04 -21.95 28.74
C GLN A 624 3.83 -21.33 28.04
N VAL A 625 2.91 -20.81 28.83
CA VAL A 625 1.79 -20.01 28.34
C VAL A 625 2.06 -18.55 28.68
N VAL A 626 2.13 -17.71 27.67
CA VAL A 626 2.44 -16.29 27.81
C VAL A 626 1.25 -15.45 27.38
N THR A 627 1.05 -14.32 28.08
CA THR A 627 0.05 -13.32 27.69
C THR A 627 0.76 -12.22 26.92
N ALA A 628 0.19 -11.80 25.79
CA ALA A 628 0.76 -10.76 24.97
C ALA A 628 0.87 -9.43 25.73
N ALA A 629 2.07 -8.83 25.76
CA ALA A 629 2.30 -7.53 26.38
C ALA A 629 1.65 -6.38 25.61
N VAL A 630 1.58 -6.49 24.29
CA VAL A 630 0.88 -5.53 23.40
C VAL A 630 -0.42 -6.15 22.93
N ASN A 631 -1.55 -5.53 23.22
CA ASN A 631 -2.86 -5.99 22.77
C ASN A 631 -3.69 -4.79 22.30
N ARG A 632 -3.89 -4.72 20.97
CA ARG A 632 -4.67 -3.65 20.31
C ARG A 632 -6.06 -4.13 19.86
N ARG A 633 -6.41 -5.40 20.15
CA ARG A 633 -7.69 -5.99 19.75
C ARG A 633 -8.80 -5.63 20.72
N ILE A 634 -9.89 -5.13 20.19
CA ILE A 634 -11.16 -4.97 20.89
C ILE A 634 -12.22 -5.87 20.28
N HIS A 635 -13.20 -6.25 21.05
CA HIS A 635 -14.41 -6.92 20.57
C HIS A 635 -15.60 -5.96 20.66
N MET A 636 -16.45 -5.97 19.65
CA MET A 636 -17.59 -5.07 19.55
C MET A 636 -18.78 -5.73 18.87
N LEU A 637 -19.95 -5.15 19.06
CA LEU A 637 -21.05 -5.31 18.12
C LEU A 637 -20.92 -4.19 17.08
N ALA A 638 -20.53 -4.56 15.87
CA ALA A 638 -20.62 -3.66 14.73
C ALA A 638 -22.11 -3.36 14.47
N VAL A 639 -22.44 -2.09 14.27
CA VAL A 639 -23.83 -1.63 14.04
C VAL A 639 -23.94 -1.22 12.58
N ASN A 640 -24.88 -1.79 11.85
CA ASN A 640 -25.13 -1.39 10.46
C ASN A 640 -26.10 -0.21 10.43
N LEU A 641 -25.60 0.99 10.30
CA LEU A 641 -26.41 2.22 10.27
C LEU A 641 -27.20 2.43 8.96
N ASP A 642 -26.99 1.61 7.92
CA ASP A 642 -27.91 1.56 6.77
C ASP A 642 -29.28 0.94 7.14
N ARG A 643 -29.37 0.26 8.29
CA ARG A 643 -30.64 -0.28 8.82
C ARG A 643 -31.41 0.82 9.53
N PRO A 644 -32.60 1.23 9.03
CA PRO A 644 -33.33 2.38 9.60
C PRO A 644 -33.60 2.26 11.10
N VAL A 645 -33.91 1.06 11.58
CA VAL A 645 -34.16 0.80 13.01
C VAL A 645 -32.94 1.13 13.88
N LEU A 646 -31.73 0.84 13.38
CA LEU A 646 -30.47 1.06 14.09
C LEU A 646 -29.96 2.52 13.97
N GLN A 647 -30.56 3.35 13.13
CA GLN A 647 -30.31 4.79 13.14
C GLN A 647 -30.90 5.46 14.39
N ASN A 648 -31.86 4.82 15.07
CA ASN A 648 -32.39 5.34 16.32
C ASN A 648 -31.36 5.27 17.44
N ARG A 649 -30.88 6.42 17.91
CA ARG A 649 -29.86 6.56 18.95
C ARG A 649 -30.30 5.96 20.27
N ALA A 650 -31.55 6.17 20.68
CA ALA A 650 -32.06 5.66 21.96
C ALA A 650 -32.04 4.12 21.99
N LEU A 651 -32.31 3.46 20.85
CA LEU A 651 -32.19 2.02 20.71
C LEU A 651 -30.72 1.58 20.86
N ARG A 652 -29.76 2.18 20.16
CA ARG A 652 -28.34 1.82 20.30
C ARG A 652 -27.83 2.00 21.73
N GLN A 653 -28.18 3.12 22.36
CA GLN A 653 -27.83 3.39 23.73
C GLN A 653 -28.49 2.38 24.68
N GLY A 654 -29.77 2.06 24.47
CA GLY A 654 -30.47 1.04 25.22
C GLY A 654 -29.81 -0.33 25.12
N ILE A 655 -29.43 -0.75 23.91
CA ILE A 655 -28.68 -1.99 23.68
C ILE A 655 -27.34 -1.96 24.43
N SER A 656 -26.55 -0.89 24.30
CA SER A 656 -25.25 -0.78 24.94
C SER A 656 -25.36 -0.84 26.48
N MET A 657 -26.36 -0.15 27.06
CA MET A 657 -26.58 -0.07 28.49
C MET A 657 -27.19 -1.36 29.08
N ALA A 658 -27.86 -2.19 28.27
CA ALA A 658 -28.42 -3.46 28.70
C ALA A 658 -27.37 -4.58 28.83
N ILE A 659 -26.22 -4.45 28.20
CA ILE A 659 -25.16 -5.48 28.18
C ILE A 659 -24.29 -5.34 29.44
N ASP A 660 -24.45 -6.27 30.39
CA ASP A 660 -23.54 -6.44 31.54
C ASP A 660 -22.27 -7.18 31.07
N ARG A 661 -21.28 -6.38 30.70
CA ARG A 661 -20.00 -6.86 30.17
C ARG A 661 -19.22 -7.67 31.22
N GLU A 662 -19.25 -7.23 32.46
CA GLU A 662 -18.52 -7.90 33.55
C GLU A 662 -19.12 -9.28 33.89
N GLU A 663 -20.45 -9.40 33.86
CA GLU A 663 -21.12 -10.69 33.99
C GLU A 663 -20.71 -11.65 32.89
N ILE A 664 -20.73 -11.17 31.62
CA ILE A 664 -20.38 -12.02 30.47
C ILE A 664 -18.90 -12.41 30.53
N LEU A 665 -18.00 -11.49 30.84
CA LEU A 665 -16.56 -11.79 30.99
C LEU A 665 -16.32 -12.85 32.07
N ARG A 666 -16.95 -12.71 33.23
CA ARG A 666 -16.84 -13.66 34.35
C ARG A 666 -17.32 -15.06 33.97
N ASP A 667 -18.47 -15.14 33.31
CA ASP A 667 -19.18 -16.41 33.13
C ASP A 667 -18.72 -17.14 31.83
N VAL A 668 -18.18 -16.42 30.87
CA VAL A 668 -17.82 -16.98 29.54
C VAL A 668 -16.32 -17.05 29.32
N TYR A 669 -15.58 -15.98 29.63
CA TYR A 669 -14.20 -15.85 29.15
C TYR A 669 -13.15 -16.07 30.24
N ARG A 670 -13.36 -15.59 31.48
CA ARG A 670 -12.33 -15.58 32.54
C ARG A 670 -12.01 -16.96 33.11
N ALA A 671 -12.90 -17.92 33.03
CA ALA A 671 -12.67 -19.27 33.56
C ALA A 671 -12.08 -19.28 34.97
N GLY A 672 -12.60 -18.46 35.87
CA GLY A 672 -12.14 -18.33 37.26
C GLY A 672 -10.87 -17.49 37.46
N LYS A 673 -10.36 -16.83 36.42
CA LYS A 673 -9.17 -15.96 36.47
C LYS A 673 -9.56 -14.48 36.28
N PRO A 674 -9.93 -13.77 37.35
CA PRO A 674 -10.50 -12.41 37.28
C PRO A 674 -9.53 -11.34 36.79
N GLN A 675 -8.23 -11.62 36.83
CA GLN A 675 -7.17 -10.71 36.37
C GLN A 675 -7.12 -10.52 34.85
N PHE A 676 -7.77 -11.44 34.11
CA PHE A 676 -7.80 -11.37 32.64
C PHE A 676 -9.09 -10.74 32.14
N HIS A 677 -9.01 -10.17 30.94
CA HIS A 677 -10.10 -9.63 30.17
C HIS A 677 -10.79 -8.42 30.81
N HIS A 678 -10.95 -7.38 30.04
CA HIS A 678 -11.40 -6.07 30.52
C HIS A 678 -12.64 -5.60 29.78
N ALA A 679 -13.67 -5.15 30.51
CA ALA A 679 -14.81 -4.47 29.92
C ALA A 679 -14.41 -3.12 29.36
N MET A 680 -14.97 -2.78 28.20
CA MET A 680 -14.72 -1.48 27.54
C MET A 680 -15.61 -0.40 28.17
N THR A 681 -15.06 0.80 28.35
CA THR A 681 -15.78 2.02 28.78
C THR A 681 -15.95 3.04 27.65
N GLY A 682 -15.49 2.71 26.46
CA GLY A 682 -15.54 3.53 25.27
C GLY A 682 -14.86 2.85 24.10
N PRO A 683 -14.52 3.58 23.03
CA PRO A 683 -14.00 2.99 21.79
C PRO A 683 -12.56 2.48 21.89
N TYR A 684 -11.78 2.95 22.87
CA TYR A 684 -10.33 2.67 22.93
C TYR A 684 -10.01 1.48 23.82
N PRO A 685 -8.95 0.70 23.54
CA PRO A 685 -8.45 -0.33 24.45
C PRO A 685 -8.23 0.22 25.87
N PRO A 686 -8.52 -0.52 26.94
CA PRO A 686 -8.42 -0.03 28.33
C PRO A 686 -7.04 0.53 28.71
N ASN A 687 -5.97 -0.05 28.15
CA ASN A 687 -4.59 0.41 28.40
C ASN A 687 -4.15 1.55 27.46
N SER A 688 -5.03 2.04 26.58
CA SER A 688 -4.73 3.16 25.70
C SER A 688 -4.45 4.44 26.49
N TRP A 689 -3.49 5.22 26.00
CA TRP A 689 -3.26 6.59 26.51
C TRP A 689 -4.49 7.49 26.33
N ALA A 690 -5.35 7.16 25.39
CA ALA A 690 -6.58 7.89 25.04
C ALA A 690 -7.82 7.39 25.81
N ALA A 691 -7.72 6.25 26.51
CA ALA A 691 -8.84 5.72 27.26
C ALA A 691 -9.21 6.63 28.44
N PRO A 692 -10.49 6.92 28.66
CA PRO A 692 -10.93 7.66 29.84
C PRO A 692 -10.45 6.99 31.14
N ARG A 693 -10.02 7.79 32.12
CA ARG A 693 -9.51 7.31 33.40
C ARG A 693 -10.23 7.97 34.58
N GLY A 694 -10.21 7.30 35.72
CA GLY A 694 -10.84 7.82 36.94
C GLY A 694 -12.33 8.06 36.76
N ALA A 695 -12.84 9.20 37.18
CA ALA A 695 -14.28 9.54 37.13
C ALA A 695 -14.82 9.62 35.66
N ALA A 696 -13.96 9.80 34.67
CA ALA A 696 -14.37 9.80 33.27
C ALA A 696 -14.60 8.37 32.69
N ALA A 697 -14.08 7.35 33.34
CA ALA A 697 -14.24 5.93 32.96
C ALA A 697 -15.57 5.36 33.48
N THR A 698 -16.70 5.88 33.02
CA THR A 698 -18.02 5.44 33.45
C THR A 698 -18.37 4.10 32.81
N PRO A 699 -18.79 3.07 33.55
CA PRO A 699 -19.27 1.82 32.97
C PRO A 699 -20.44 2.07 32.01
N LEU A 700 -20.44 1.39 30.87
CA LEU A 700 -21.50 1.53 29.86
C LEU A 700 -22.80 0.79 30.28
N PHE A 701 -22.70 -0.16 31.19
CA PHE A 701 -23.87 -0.90 31.69
C PHE A 701 -24.68 -0.07 32.70
N ASN A 702 -25.97 0.05 32.43
CA ASN A 702 -26.94 0.64 33.34
C ASN A 702 -28.33 0.06 33.03
N ARG A 703 -28.78 -0.90 33.83
CA ARG A 703 -30.01 -1.66 33.60
C ARG A 703 -31.26 -0.77 33.56
N ASP A 704 -31.38 0.17 34.50
CA ASP A 704 -32.55 1.01 34.59
C ASP A 704 -32.70 1.95 33.41
N LEU A 705 -31.60 2.62 33.03
CA LEU A 705 -31.59 3.47 31.86
C LEU A 705 -31.77 2.67 30.56
N ALA A 706 -31.20 1.48 30.47
CA ALA A 706 -31.43 0.59 29.33
C ALA A 706 -32.90 0.27 29.16
N THR A 707 -33.54 -0.17 30.25
CA THR A 707 -34.95 -0.51 30.26
C THR A 707 -35.81 0.71 29.86
N ALA A 708 -35.55 1.88 30.44
CA ALA A 708 -36.26 3.11 30.09
C ALA A 708 -36.12 3.48 28.61
N ARG A 709 -34.90 3.44 28.06
CA ARG A 709 -34.64 3.75 26.65
C ARG A 709 -35.27 2.75 25.69
N LEU A 710 -35.15 1.45 25.97
CA LEU A 710 -35.73 0.41 25.13
C LEU A 710 -37.27 0.48 25.14
N LYS A 711 -37.90 0.71 26.30
CA LYS A 711 -39.35 0.92 26.41
C LYS A 711 -39.82 2.15 25.64
N ALA A 712 -39.10 3.27 25.76
CA ALA A 712 -39.43 4.49 25.02
C ALA A 712 -39.32 4.29 23.50
N PHE A 713 -38.29 3.57 23.05
CA PHE A 713 -38.14 3.23 21.63
C PHE A 713 -39.27 2.34 21.15
N LEU A 714 -39.56 1.23 21.86
CA LEU A 714 -40.58 0.27 21.49
C LEU A 714 -41.97 0.93 21.44
N ALA A 715 -42.27 1.85 22.34
CA ALA A 715 -43.54 2.62 22.34
C ALA A 715 -43.74 3.40 21.02
N THR A 716 -42.67 3.81 20.35
CA THR A 716 -42.73 4.53 19.08
C THR A 716 -42.64 3.62 17.85
N ALA A 717 -42.11 2.40 18.00
CA ALA A 717 -41.91 1.45 16.92
C ALA A 717 -43.20 0.74 16.44
N GLY A 718 -44.26 0.76 17.23
CA GLY A 718 -45.59 0.28 16.84
C GLY A 718 -45.75 -1.24 16.74
N GLY A 719 -44.76 -2.05 17.17
CA GLY A 719 -44.80 -3.51 17.08
C GLY A 719 -43.55 -4.21 17.65
N THR A 720 -43.44 -5.49 17.35
CA THR A 720 -42.22 -6.27 17.68
C THR A 720 -41.07 -5.83 16.78
N THR A 721 -39.94 -5.50 17.42
CA THR A 721 -38.70 -5.17 16.69
C THR A 721 -37.78 -6.37 16.71
N GLU A 722 -37.37 -6.83 15.53
CA GLU A 722 -36.41 -7.94 15.38
C GLU A 722 -35.03 -7.38 15.00
N ILE A 723 -33.98 -7.87 15.66
CA ILE A 723 -32.58 -7.52 15.40
C ILE A 723 -31.74 -8.78 15.33
N GLY A 724 -31.00 -8.96 14.26
CA GLY A 724 -30.05 -10.05 14.08
C GLY A 724 -28.69 -9.73 14.71
N ILE A 725 -28.06 -10.72 15.36
CA ILE A 725 -26.66 -10.70 15.78
C ILE A 725 -25.91 -11.78 15.04
N ALA A 726 -25.09 -11.38 14.05
CA ALA A 726 -24.19 -12.29 13.35
C ALA A 726 -22.93 -12.53 14.18
N PHE A 727 -22.44 -13.78 14.19
CA PHE A 727 -21.21 -14.15 14.92
C PHE A 727 -20.56 -15.37 14.30
N GLN A 728 -19.31 -15.66 14.65
CA GLN A 728 -18.55 -16.81 14.16
C GLN A 728 -19.14 -18.13 14.70
N GLU A 729 -19.51 -19.05 13.81
CA GLU A 729 -20.23 -20.29 14.18
C GLU A 729 -19.37 -21.33 14.93
N ASP A 730 -18.09 -21.40 14.60
CA ASP A 730 -17.12 -22.34 15.18
C ASP A 730 -16.39 -21.81 16.41
N ASP A 731 -16.79 -20.63 16.94
CA ASP A 731 -16.33 -20.08 18.22
C ASP A 731 -17.37 -20.31 19.33
N PRO A 732 -17.18 -21.31 20.19
CA PRO A 732 -18.15 -21.63 21.26
C PRO A 732 -18.22 -20.54 22.34
N LEU A 733 -17.17 -19.73 22.53
CA LEU A 733 -17.19 -18.63 23.50
C LEU A 733 -17.97 -17.44 22.92
N ALA A 734 -17.77 -17.12 21.65
CA ALA A 734 -18.57 -16.10 20.96
C ALA A 734 -20.05 -16.45 20.96
N ARG A 735 -20.40 -17.73 20.68
CA ARG A 735 -21.79 -18.21 20.77
C ARG A 735 -22.40 -17.97 22.14
N ARG A 736 -21.73 -18.43 23.21
CA ARG A 736 -22.22 -18.25 24.60
C ARG A 736 -22.34 -16.78 24.98
N ALA A 737 -21.41 -15.95 24.53
CA ALA A 737 -21.47 -14.50 24.78
C ALA A 737 -22.67 -13.86 24.05
N CYS A 738 -22.92 -14.20 22.79
CA CYS A 738 -24.09 -13.72 22.04
C CYS A 738 -25.42 -14.22 22.63
N GLU A 739 -25.49 -15.44 23.12
CA GLU A 739 -26.66 -15.98 23.87
C GLU A 739 -26.95 -15.19 25.15
N LYS A 740 -25.90 -14.82 25.91
CA LYS A 740 -26.07 -13.97 27.09
C LYS A 740 -26.49 -12.54 26.71
N ILE A 741 -25.88 -11.95 25.66
CA ILE A 741 -26.29 -10.65 25.14
C ILE A 741 -27.79 -10.67 24.77
N LYS A 742 -28.22 -11.69 24.00
CA LYS A 742 -29.64 -11.89 23.67
C LYS A 742 -30.51 -11.88 24.89
N THR A 743 -30.17 -12.71 25.90
CA THR A 743 -30.94 -12.84 27.13
C THR A 743 -31.05 -11.51 27.88
N GLN A 744 -29.99 -10.76 28.00
CA GLN A 744 -29.96 -9.46 28.67
C GLN A 744 -30.82 -8.42 27.92
N LEU A 745 -30.72 -8.34 26.58
CA LEU A 745 -31.50 -7.42 25.75
C LEU A 745 -33.01 -7.73 25.78
N GLU A 746 -33.39 -8.98 25.61
CA GLU A 746 -34.78 -9.41 25.68
C GLU A 746 -35.39 -9.21 27.09
N SER A 747 -34.58 -9.47 28.13
CA SER A 747 -35.01 -9.19 29.52
C SER A 747 -35.24 -7.70 29.80
N ALA A 748 -34.34 -6.82 29.31
CA ALA A 748 -34.46 -5.38 29.51
C ALA A 748 -35.67 -4.77 28.77
N SER A 749 -36.17 -5.42 27.72
CA SER A 749 -37.35 -4.98 26.96
C SER A 749 -38.67 -5.66 27.33
N ARG A 750 -38.66 -6.64 28.28
CA ARG A 750 -39.79 -7.54 28.55
C ARG A 750 -41.08 -6.80 28.91
N ASP A 751 -40.99 -5.74 29.72
CA ASP A 751 -42.16 -5.02 30.24
C ASP A 751 -42.47 -3.75 29.44
N ALA A 752 -42.24 -3.76 28.14
CA ALA A 752 -42.57 -2.62 27.28
C ALA A 752 -44.10 -2.45 27.14
N PRO A 753 -44.63 -1.19 27.04
CA PRO A 753 -46.05 -0.92 26.89
C PRO A 753 -46.64 -1.63 25.67
N GLY A 754 -47.92 -2.08 25.77
CA GLY A 754 -48.62 -2.60 24.60
C GLY A 754 -48.20 -4.00 24.13
N GLY A 755 -47.40 -4.73 24.92
CA GLY A 755 -46.91 -6.08 24.58
C GLY A 755 -45.83 -6.11 23.51
N GLN A 756 -45.27 -4.95 23.20
CA GLN A 756 -44.18 -4.79 22.23
C GLN A 756 -42.91 -5.47 22.78
N LYS A 757 -42.09 -6.07 21.89
CA LYS A 757 -40.90 -6.84 22.26
C LYS A 757 -39.73 -6.52 21.37
N LEU A 758 -38.54 -6.55 21.93
CA LEU A 758 -37.31 -6.68 21.19
C LEU A 758 -36.96 -8.17 21.10
N LEU A 759 -36.89 -8.71 19.92
CA LEU A 759 -36.48 -10.08 19.66
C LEU A 759 -35.09 -10.08 19.04
N ILE A 760 -34.18 -10.88 19.58
CA ILE A 760 -32.83 -11.02 19.12
C ILE A 760 -32.68 -12.36 18.41
N ASN A 761 -32.37 -12.32 17.12
CA ASN A 761 -32.12 -13.48 16.29
C ASN A 761 -30.61 -13.71 16.17
N LEU A 762 -30.12 -14.88 16.55
CA LEU A 762 -28.70 -15.25 16.46
C LEU A 762 -28.41 -15.84 15.07
N ASP A 763 -27.45 -15.30 14.35
CA ASP A 763 -27.04 -15.70 12.99
C ASP A 763 -25.58 -16.23 13.01
N PRO A 764 -25.35 -17.53 13.26
CA PRO A 764 -24.03 -18.13 13.23
C PRO A 764 -23.53 -18.26 11.80
N LEU A 765 -22.30 -17.81 11.52
CA LEU A 765 -21.70 -17.78 10.20
C LEU A 765 -20.27 -18.32 10.23
N PRO A 766 -19.83 -18.96 9.14
CA PRO A 766 -18.41 -19.17 8.90
C PRO A 766 -17.66 -17.83 8.99
N LEU A 767 -16.47 -17.83 9.61
CA LEU A 767 -15.72 -16.58 9.81
C LEU A 767 -15.49 -15.80 8.51
N ALA A 768 -15.19 -16.50 7.41
CA ALA A 768 -15.00 -15.85 6.10
C ALA A 768 -16.25 -15.07 5.66
N ASP A 769 -17.44 -15.66 5.84
CA ASP A 769 -18.71 -15.04 5.47
C ASP A 769 -19.05 -13.88 6.42
N LEU A 770 -18.82 -14.04 7.72
CA LEU A 770 -18.99 -12.97 8.71
C LEU A 770 -18.12 -11.75 8.35
N LEU A 771 -16.83 -11.96 8.13
CA LEU A 771 -15.92 -10.88 7.78
C LEU A 771 -16.25 -10.28 6.40
N ASN A 772 -16.67 -11.11 5.44
CA ASN A 772 -17.08 -10.59 4.13
C ASN A 772 -18.31 -9.67 4.26
N ARG A 773 -19.35 -10.09 5.01
CA ARG A 773 -20.55 -9.25 5.23
C ARG A 773 -20.23 -7.94 5.92
N VAL A 774 -19.37 -7.96 6.95
CA VAL A 774 -19.07 -6.78 7.78
C VAL A 774 -18.01 -5.90 7.15
N GLN A 775 -16.85 -6.49 6.78
CA GLN A 775 -15.67 -5.73 6.40
C GLN A 775 -15.56 -5.44 4.88
N VAL A 776 -16.30 -6.18 4.06
CA VAL A 776 -16.22 -6.02 2.59
C VAL A 776 -17.51 -5.46 2.02
N GLU A 777 -18.62 -6.16 2.25
CA GLU A 777 -19.89 -5.76 1.66
C GLU A 777 -20.59 -4.67 2.46
N HIS A 778 -20.28 -4.56 3.76
CA HIS A 778 -20.97 -3.69 4.73
C HIS A 778 -22.51 -3.84 4.65
N SER A 779 -22.97 -5.08 4.51
CA SER A 779 -24.39 -5.36 4.25
C SER A 779 -24.83 -6.67 4.84
N ARG A 780 -26.15 -6.92 4.84
CA ARG A 780 -26.77 -8.18 5.27
C ARG A 780 -26.50 -8.56 6.73
N TYR A 781 -26.34 -7.58 7.61
CA TYR A 781 -26.34 -7.75 9.06
C TYR A 781 -27.05 -6.57 9.72
N ASP A 782 -27.54 -6.75 10.92
CA ASP A 782 -28.03 -5.69 11.78
C ASP A 782 -26.92 -5.35 12.80
N LEU A 783 -26.60 -6.28 13.68
CA LEU A 783 -25.45 -6.26 14.56
C LEU A 783 -24.53 -7.42 14.21
N ALA A 784 -23.21 -7.25 14.41
CA ALA A 784 -22.27 -8.35 14.25
C ALA A 784 -21.22 -8.34 15.36
N TYR A 785 -21.03 -9.49 16.02
CA TYR A 785 -19.97 -9.68 17.00
C TYR A 785 -18.66 -9.94 16.29
N VAL A 786 -17.77 -8.94 16.26
CA VAL A 786 -16.50 -9.01 15.54
C VAL A 786 -15.35 -8.40 16.35
N PRO A 787 -14.13 -8.94 16.18
CA PRO A 787 -12.92 -8.28 16.67
C PRO A 787 -12.46 -7.18 15.73
N PHE A 788 -11.75 -6.20 16.29
CA PHE A 788 -11.04 -5.17 15.55
C PHE A 788 -9.65 -4.94 16.16
N ASP A 789 -8.61 -5.01 15.33
CA ASP A 789 -7.24 -4.68 15.71
C ASP A 789 -6.95 -3.22 15.33
N TYR A 790 -6.68 -2.38 16.32
CA TYR A 790 -6.14 -1.05 16.02
C TYR A 790 -4.77 -1.17 15.34
N PRO A 791 -4.54 -0.45 14.24
CA PRO A 791 -3.33 -0.62 13.43
C PRO A 791 -2.05 -0.13 14.14
N ASP A 792 -2.20 0.80 15.08
CA ASP A 792 -1.12 1.38 15.87
C ASP A 792 -1.62 1.83 17.25
N ASP A 793 -0.74 2.45 18.05
CA ASP A 793 -1.08 2.97 19.38
C ASP A 793 -1.74 4.38 19.32
N TRP A 794 -1.94 4.92 18.12
CA TRP A 794 -2.63 6.18 17.91
C TRP A 794 -4.14 5.98 17.72
N HIS A 795 -4.75 5.27 18.68
CA HIS A 795 -6.13 4.81 18.63
C HIS A 795 -7.17 5.87 18.21
N PRO A 796 -7.11 7.15 18.68
CA PRO A 796 -8.08 8.17 18.23
C PRO A 796 -7.95 8.51 16.74
N LEU A 797 -6.74 8.45 16.18
CA LEU A 797 -6.50 8.71 14.75
C LEU A 797 -7.02 7.56 13.90
N ALA A 798 -6.82 6.32 14.37
CA ALA A 798 -7.35 5.13 13.74
C ALA A 798 -8.88 5.07 13.85
N LEU A 799 -9.46 5.48 14.99
CA LEU A 799 -10.91 5.62 15.13
C LEU A 799 -11.49 6.64 14.13
N GLY A 800 -10.80 7.77 13.92
CA GLY A 800 -11.19 8.75 12.91
C GLY A 800 -11.20 8.15 11.50
N ALA A 801 -10.20 7.34 11.17
CA ALA A 801 -10.17 6.62 9.89
C ALA A 801 -11.26 5.54 9.77
N MET A 802 -11.61 4.88 10.88
CA MET A 802 -12.65 3.86 10.95
C MET A 802 -14.07 4.44 10.78
N LEU A 803 -14.27 5.68 11.16
CA LEU A 803 -15.55 6.38 11.08
C LEU A 803 -15.59 7.41 9.94
N ASP A 804 -14.61 7.42 9.05
CA ASP A 804 -14.55 8.32 7.90
C ASP A 804 -15.69 8.02 6.91
N PRO A 805 -16.59 8.97 6.62
CA PRO A 805 -17.69 8.77 5.68
C PRO A 805 -17.21 8.39 4.28
N ALA A 806 -16.04 8.90 3.85
CA ALA A 806 -15.46 8.59 2.55
C ALA A 806 -15.01 7.12 2.43
N ALA A 807 -14.85 6.40 3.55
CA ALA A 807 -14.49 4.99 3.59
C ALA A 807 -15.70 4.07 3.90
N ALA A 808 -16.93 4.53 3.67
CA ALA A 808 -18.16 3.76 3.92
C ALA A 808 -18.54 2.80 2.79
N ASP A 809 -17.94 2.92 1.61
CA ASP A 809 -18.23 2.06 0.48
C ASP A 809 -17.66 0.63 0.65
N ARG A 810 -18.02 -0.25 -0.25
CA ARG A 810 -17.64 -1.66 -0.22
C ARG A 810 -16.12 -1.82 -0.09
N GLY A 811 -15.69 -2.57 0.92
CA GLY A 811 -14.28 -2.82 1.21
C GLY A 811 -13.59 -1.71 1.97
N GLY A 812 -14.31 -0.65 2.32
CA GLY A 812 -13.79 0.49 3.09
C GLY A 812 -13.66 0.22 4.58
N ARG A 813 -13.04 1.15 5.28
CA ARG A 813 -12.78 1.07 6.73
C ARG A 813 -14.01 1.33 7.60
N ASN A 814 -14.97 2.11 7.08
CA ASN A 814 -16.20 2.47 7.82
C ASN A 814 -17.28 1.41 7.64
N TRP A 815 -17.11 0.28 8.34
CA TRP A 815 -18.03 -0.86 8.27
C TRP A 815 -19.45 -0.52 8.73
N PHE A 816 -19.57 0.48 9.56
CA PHE A 816 -20.82 0.90 10.23
C PHE A 816 -21.69 1.81 9.37
N LYS A 817 -21.20 2.31 8.26
CA LYS A 817 -21.86 3.35 7.44
C LYS A 817 -22.10 4.66 8.22
N PHE A 818 -21.26 4.95 9.22
CA PHE A 818 -21.37 6.16 10.01
C PHE A 818 -21.20 7.40 9.15
N LEU A 819 -22.15 8.36 9.25
CA LEU A 819 -22.21 9.57 8.44
C LEU A 819 -22.24 9.33 6.90
N SER A 820 -22.62 8.13 6.44
CA SER A 820 -22.82 7.88 5.02
C SER A 820 -24.07 8.63 4.50
N HIS A 821 -24.18 8.75 3.19
CA HIS A 821 -25.32 9.44 2.54
C HIS A 821 -26.70 8.80 2.80
N LYS A 822 -26.73 7.58 3.31
CA LYS A 822 -27.98 6.85 3.66
C LYS A 822 -28.39 6.99 5.12
N THR A 823 -27.52 7.54 5.94
CA THR A 823 -27.82 7.74 7.37
C THR A 823 -28.47 9.11 7.58
N ASN A 824 -29.30 9.19 8.63
CA ASN A 824 -29.86 10.48 9.10
C ASN A 824 -29.12 10.87 10.39
N PRO A 825 -27.96 11.57 10.28
CA PRO A 825 -27.07 11.82 11.40
C PRO A 825 -27.63 12.94 12.29
N HIS A 826 -27.38 12.78 13.60
CA HIS A 826 -27.61 13.84 14.58
C HIS A 826 -26.46 14.85 14.61
N ALA A 827 -26.68 16.01 15.25
CA ALA A 827 -25.64 17.04 15.41
C ALA A 827 -24.37 16.49 16.08
N ASP A 828 -24.51 15.65 17.10
CA ASP A 828 -23.38 15.05 17.81
C ASP A 828 -22.60 14.05 16.94
N ASP A 829 -23.25 13.37 15.97
CA ASP A 829 -22.58 12.49 15.02
C ASP A 829 -21.63 13.30 14.15
N HIS A 830 -22.09 14.46 13.65
CA HIS A 830 -21.24 15.39 12.91
C HIS A 830 -20.13 15.99 13.79
N GLN A 831 -20.43 16.32 15.05
CA GLN A 831 -19.44 16.84 15.99
C GLN A 831 -18.35 15.81 16.26
N LEU A 832 -18.71 14.53 16.47
CA LEU A 832 -17.75 13.42 16.61
C LEU A 832 -16.86 13.29 15.38
N GLY A 833 -17.45 13.27 14.18
CA GLY A 833 -16.71 13.19 12.92
C GLY A 833 -15.73 14.35 12.74
N GLN A 834 -16.17 15.59 12.99
CA GLN A 834 -15.33 16.79 12.93
C GLN A 834 -14.19 16.74 13.95
N LEU A 835 -14.50 16.35 15.21
CA LEU A 835 -13.49 16.25 16.26
C LEU A 835 -12.42 15.21 15.92
N LEU A 836 -12.80 14.01 15.49
CA LEU A 836 -11.88 12.96 15.09
C LEU A 836 -11.01 13.37 13.89
N ASN A 837 -11.59 14.04 12.90
CA ASN A 837 -10.82 14.58 11.78
C ASN A 837 -9.80 15.64 12.21
N SER A 838 -10.20 16.51 13.16
CA SER A 838 -9.33 17.57 13.68
C SER A 838 -8.10 17.04 14.44
N LEU A 839 -8.20 15.85 15.03
CA LEU A 839 -7.09 15.24 15.79
C LEU A 839 -5.81 15.11 14.98
N ARG A 840 -5.91 14.92 13.67
CA ARG A 840 -4.75 14.86 12.76
C ARG A 840 -3.93 16.15 12.70
N LEU A 841 -4.48 17.27 13.16
CA LEU A 841 -3.82 18.58 13.12
C LEU A 841 -2.99 18.87 14.37
N TYR A 842 -3.14 18.10 15.43
CA TYR A 842 -2.50 18.33 16.73
C TYR A 842 -1.28 17.45 16.95
N ARG A 843 -0.28 17.97 17.68
CA ARG A 843 1.00 17.30 17.96
C ARG A 843 1.35 17.26 19.44
N ASP A 844 0.83 18.18 20.22
CA ASP A 844 0.98 18.17 21.67
C ASP A 844 0.03 17.10 22.24
N VAL A 845 0.65 15.97 22.63
CA VAL A 845 -0.11 14.80 23.11
C VAL A 845 -0.84 15.14 24.40
N ALA A 846 -0.14 15.67 25.39
CA ALA A 846 -0.68 15.92 26.73
C ALA A 846 -1.69 17.08 26.76
N GLY A 847 -1.33 18.21 26.12
CA GLY A 847 -2.16 19.42 26.18
C GLY A 847 -3.31 19.44 25.17
N GLN A 848 -3.18 18.72 24.06
CA GLN A 848 -4.16 18.83 22.98
C GLN A 848 -4.83 17.49 22.60
N LEU A 849 -4.04 16.42 22.37
CA LEU A 849 -4.61 15.16 21.91
C LEU A 849 -5.38 14.43 23.01
N VAL A 850 -4.85 14.33 24.24
CA VAL A 850 -5.52 13.62 25.33
C VAL A 850 -6.87 14.24 25.67
N PRO A 851 -7.02 15.56 25.89
CA PRO A 851 -8.33 16.16 26.17
C PRO A 851 -9.34 15.93 25.04
N ARG A 852 -8.90 16.05 23.78
CA ARG A 852 -9.78 15.83 22.61
C ARG A 852 -10.14 14.37 22.42
N ALA A 853 -9.23 13.46 22.69
CA ALA A 853 -9.51 12.02 22.67
C ALA A 853 -10.53 11.62 23.74
N THR A 854 -10.46 12.25 24.94
CA THR A 854 -11.43 12.04 26.00
C THR A 854 -12.81 12.57 25.59
N GLU A 855 -12.86 13.75 24.98
CA GLU A 855 -14.12 14.30 24.46
C GLU A 855 -14.68 13.45 23.31
N ALA A 856 -13.82 12.97 22.41
CA ALA A 856 -14.23 12.06 21.36
C ALA A 856 -14.80 10.75 21.92
N ALA A 857 -14.23 10.21 23.01
CA ALA A 857 -14.77 9.04 23.68
C ALA A 857 -16.15 9.32 24.32
N ARG A 858 -16.33 10.50 24.91
CA ARG A 858 -17.64 10.92 25.45
C ARG A 858 -18.69 11.02 24.34
N LEU A 859 -18.41 11.74 23.28
CA LEU A 859 -19.31 11.85 22.12
C LEU A 859 -19.55 10.49 21.44
N PHE A 860 -18.54 9.65 21.36
CA PHE A 860 -18.67 8.29 20.84
C PHE A 860 -19.70 7.48 21.67
N ASN A 861 -19.65 7.56 23.01
CA ASN A 861 -20.59 6.87 23.88
C ASN A 861 -22.03 7.44 23.79
N GLU A 862 -22.18 8.68 23.34
CA GLU A 862 -23.49 9.25 22.98
C GLU A 862 -23.98 8.77 21.60
N CYS A 863 -23.09 8.72 20.60
CA CYS A 863 -23.44 8.37 19.22
C CYS A 863 -23.53 6.85 18.97
N LEU A 864 -22.61 6.08 19.55
CA LEU A 864 -22.49 4.63 19.42
C LEU A 864 -22.56 4.14 17.97
N PRO A 865 -21.61 4.54 17.10
CA PRO A 865 -21.51 3.98 15.75
C PRO A 865 -21.23 2.47 15.75
N PHE A 866 -20.60 1.96 16.80
CA PHE A 866 -20.56 0.56 17.19
C PHE A 866 -20.68 0.45 18.71
N ILE A 867 -20.96 -0.74 19.23
CA ILE A 867 -21.10 -0.97 20.66
C ILE A 867 -19.84 -1.67 21.16
N PRO A 868 -18.95 -0.99 21.91
CA PRO A 868 -17.76 -1.61 22.47
C PRO A 868 -18.15 -2.61 23.56
N LEU A 869 -17.51 -3.77 23.54
CA LEU A 869 -17.80 -4.84 24.48
C LEU A 869 -16.64 -5.03 25.46
N TRP A 870 -15.54 -5.65 25.01
CA TRP A 870 -14.40 -6.00 25.86
C TRP A 870 -13.10 -6.08 25.07
N GLN A 871 -12.00 -6.06 25.80
CA GLN A 871 -10.70 -6.49 25.35
C GLN A 871 -10.38 -7.84 26.00
N LEU A 872 -10.14 -8.86 25.18
CA LEU A 872 -9.73 -10.18 25.65
C LEU A 872 -8.20 -10.25 25.65
N ASP A 873 -7.60 -10.67 26.80
CA ASP A 873 -6.18 -10.96 26.83
C ASP A 873 -5.89 -12.15 25.93
N ARG A 874 -4.75 -12.10 25.27
CA ARG A 874 -4.36 -13.07 24.25
C ARG A 874 -3.21 -13.93 24.77
N HIS A 875 -3.44 -15.24 24.85
CA HIS A 875 -2.52 -16.20 25.41
C HIS A 875 -1.92 -17.06 24.31
N THR A 876 -0.60 -17.26 24.33
CA THR A 876 0.12 -18.09 23.37
C THR A 876 0.85 -19.20 24.11
N VAL A 877 0.70 -20.45 23.67
CA VAL A 877 1.55 -21.58 24.12
C VAL A 877 2.82 -21.56 23.32
N VAL A 878 3.97 -21.61 24.00
CA VAL A 878 5.29 -21.56 23.37
C VAL A 878 6.14 -22.73 23.94
N HIS A 879 6.73 -23.51 23.04
CA HIS A 879 7.67 -24.55 23.41
C HIS A 879 8.97 -23.95 23.94
N ASN A 880 9.54 -24.52 25.02
CA ASN A 880 10.70 -23.97 25.70
C ASN A 880 11.98 -23.99 24.86
N SER A 881 12.03 -24.83 23.80
CA SER A 881 13.15 -24.83 22.85
C SER A 881 13.19 -23.57 22.00
N LEU A 882 12.08 -22.84 21.85
CA LEU A 882 12.06 -21.62 21.09
C LEU A 882 12.64 -20.45 21.89
N LYS A 883 13.67 -19.81 21.33
CA LYS A 883 14.26 -18.58 21.86
C LYS A 883 13.87 -17.41 20.96
N VAL A 884 13.14 -16.47 21.57
CA VAL A 884 12.64 -15.27 20.89
C VAL A 884 13.58 -14.11 21.19
N TYR A 885 14.15 -13.52 20.13
CA TYR A 885 15.01 -12.36 20.22
C TYR A 885 14.31 -11.13 19.61
N VAL A 886 14.25 -10.05 20.36
CA VAL A 886 13.57 -8.83 19.90
C VAL A 886 14.56 -7.84 19.26
N ASP A 887 15.78 -7.78 19.77
CA ASP A 887 16.87 -6.97 19.22
C ASP A 887 18.19 -7.76 19.26
N ASP A 888 19.30 -7.11 18.90
CA ASP A 888 20.62 -7.75 18.77
C ASP A 888 21.27 -8.15 20.10
N THR A 889 20.55 -8.07 21.20
CA THR A 889 21.06 -8.55 22.49
C THR A 889 21.22 -10.08 22.45
N PRO A 890 22.32 -10.63 22.96
CA PRO A 890 22.55 -12.07 22.96
C PRO A 890 21.58 -12.84 23.87
N LEU A 891 20.86 -12.12 24.72
CA LEU A 891 19.90 -12.73 25.65
C LEU A 891 18.51 -12.78 25.02
N PRO A 892 17.83 -13.92 25.10
CA PRO A 892 16.46 -14.03 24.62
C PRO A 892 15.52 -13.16 25.45
N VAL A 893 14.57 -12.51 24.77
CA VAL A 893 13.52 -11.74 25.42
C VAL A 893 12.35 -12.66 25.77
N SER A 894 11.59 -12.31 26.80
CA SER A 894 10.39 -13.09 27.18
C SER A 894 9.42 -13.23 26.01
N PRO A 895 8.89 -14.44 25.76
CA PRO A 895 7.88 -14.65 24.74
C PRO A 895 6.59 -13.82 24.90
N SER A 896 6.39 -13.14 26.04
CA SER A 896 5.24 -12.25 26.26
C SER A 896 5.19 -11.05 25.29
N VAL A 897 6.29 -10.75 24.59
CA VAL A 897 6.30 -9.76 23.50
C VAL A 897 5.61 -10.28 22.23
N LEU A 898 5.31 -11.58 22.14
CA LEU A 898 4.59 -12.12 21.00
C LEU A 898 3.14 -11.61 20.97
N ASN A 899 2.78 -10.98 19.88
CA ASN A 899 1.40 -10.59 19.60
C ASN A 899 0.79 -11.60 18.62
N PRO A 900 -0.28 -12.30 18.94
CA PRO A 900 -0.87 -13.29 18.04
C PRO A 900 -1.27 -12.76 16.66
N THR A 901 -1.56 -11.47 16.50
CA THR A 901 -1.88 -10.88 15.18
C THR A 901 -0.62 -10.65 14.35
N THR A 902 0.46 -10.18 14.98
CA THR A 902 1.75 -9.86 14.32
C THR A 902 2.84 -10.77 14.88
N LEU A 903 2.54 -12.06 14.99
CA LEU A 903 3.34 -13.06 15.71
C LEU A 903 4.82 -13.05 15.31
N PHE A 904 5.10 -12.88 14.03
CA PHE A 904 6.44 -13.07 13.48
C PHE A 904 7.28 -11.78 13.35
N GLN A 905 6.89 -10.71 14.02
CA GLN A 905 7.76 -9.56 14.13
C GLN A 905 9.11 -9.96 14.72
N GLY A 906 10.20 -9.73 13.98
CA GLY A 906 11.53 -10.10 14.40
C GLY A 906 11.91 -11.58 14.28
N VAL A 907 11.09 -12.40 13.65
CA VAL A 907 11.28 -13.84 13.49
C VAL A 907 12.63 -14.25 12.88
N ALA A 908 13.25 -13.40 12.07
CA ALA A 908 14.55 -13.66 11.47
C ALA A 908 15.64 -13.98 12.51
N ARG A 909 15.45 -13.54 13.76
CA ARG A 909 16.40 -13.72 14.88
C ARG A 909 16.02 -14.84 15.82
N TRP A 910 14.87 -15.47 15.64
CA TRP A 910 14.43 -16.56 16.48
C TRP A 910 15.27 -17.82 16.26
N ARG A 911 15.46 -18.60 17.31
CA ARG A 911 16.22 -19.84 17.28
C ARG A 911 15.46 -20.94 17.98
N ILE A 912 15.72 -22.19 17.59
CA ILE A 912 15.34 -23.39 18.34
C ILE A 912 16.63 -23.97 18.92
N GLU A 913 16.66 -24.17 20.25
CA GLU A 913 17.80 -24.68 21.03
C GLU A 913 17.41 -25.95 21.78
#